data_dbdc159c8a5ac9826e185314b3038f29
#
_entry.id   dbdc159c8a5ac9826e185314b3038f29
#
_cell.length_a   1.000
_cell.length_b   1.000
_cell.length_c   1.000
_cell.angle_alpha   90.00
_cell.angle_beta   90.00
_cell.angle_gamma   90.00
#
_symmetry.space_group_name_H-M   'P 1'
#
loop_
_entity.id
_entity.type
_entity.pdbx_description
1 polymer ?
#
loop_
_entity_poly.entity_id
_entity_poly.type
_entity_poly.pdbx_seq_one_letter_code
_entity_poly.pdbx_strand_id
1 'polypeptide(L)'
;MEYNRFKWETNGKANNENIVVCGNARFTVLTDRLIRLEYALSGDFTDKASQFAFNRNFPKTDFSVFEGEYLTIETDYLRLKYLPDNVFNEKTVSIELKKYGNQWKWGTTPEQLKGTACTLDKINGETELEDGVCSRSGYTVVDDSESYLLSENGWFEKRNADSVDVYFFGYGHDFLDCIKDFYRLTGQPPMLPNYAFGNWWSRYYSYTQEEYCGLMDKFKEENIPFSVAVIDMDWHTVETPKESMIDHPLCWNGWTGYSWNKKLFPDYKAFLADLKGRGLKTSLNLHPSNGIGFQEDMYEEMAKACGIDPESRKLIKLDVLNPDFMEKYFDILHHPYEADGVDFWWMDWQQGNDYWWVHDDEHPASDLEGITPLWMLNHLHILDIMRNGKRPMFFSRYAGLGSHRYPVGFSGDTVTTWESLDFQPYFTANATNAGYCWWSHDIGGHMLGYRDDELQIRWLQLGVLSPINRLHSTKDIFAGKEPWHLRKDLCETYKDWLRLRHKIFPYLYTMNYRTYNELTPLILPMYYYCPECDNAYKYRNQYFFGSELFVAPITSPNDKNSQLGSVEVWFPEGLWFDFFSGLCYKGNKTAKIHRNLEEYPVFAKAGAIIPTASNANDNALGNKADMTVDVFAGSNNTFKLYEDKGDGNEFKNGECVITEFELSWGEKAVFTVKSACGNTEIIPNFRNWNIKLRGFAKDVKLTVKVDGKETPCETTYDLNSNTTAVTILNVSVNNEITVEATAEKLITDNAGAADRFYDILLHSQMDYTVKSGLWYAFKGKNQLLYKACSQKEYTEILSAAEEMRNLLSSM
;
A
#
# COMPACT_ATOMS: atom_id res chain seq x y z
N MET A 1 37.52 9.35 2.09
CA MET A 1 37.23 7.95 1.77
C MET A 1 35.96 7.95 0.93
N GLU A 2 35.83 7.09 -0.06
CA GLU A 2 34.60 7.00 -0.88
C GLU A 2 33.79 5.79 -0.43
N TYR A 3 32.50 6.03 -0.13
CA TYR A 3 31.54 4.99 0.31
C TYR A 3 30.56 4.69 -0.81
N ASN A 4 31.08 4.27 -1.98
CA ASN A 4 30.28 4.02 -3.20
C ASN A 4 29.12 3.05 -2.99
N ARG A 5 29.22 2.15 -2.00
CA ARG A 5 28.16 1.22 -1.60
C ARG A 5 26.89 1.93 -1.10
N PHE A 6 27.07 3.08 -0.43
CA PHE A 6 25.96 3.85 0.15
C PHE A 6 25.58 5.06 -0.71
N LYS A 7 26.09 5.11 -1.93
CA LYS A 7 25.78 6.20 -2.85
C LYS A 7 24.48 5.93 -3.59
N TRP A 8 23.50 6.80 -3.38
CA TRP A 8 22.29 6.84 -4.20
C TRP A 8 22.51 7.76 -5.39
N GLU A 9 22.06 7.34 -6.58
CA GLU A 9 22.08 8.22 -7.74
C GLU A 9 21.04 9.32 -7.58
N THR A 10 21.50 10.56 -7.48
CA THR A 10 20.67 11.74 -7.27
C THR A 10 21.00 12.82 -8.30
N ASN A 11 20.06 13.73 -8.52
CA ASN A 11 20.26 14.90 -9.35
C ASN A 11 19.83 16.16 -8.61
N GLY A 12 20.65 16.58 -7.64
CA GLY A 12 20.37 17.71 -6.75
C GLY A 12 20.42 19.08 -7.42
N LYS A 13 21.09 19.20 -8.59
CA LYS A 13 21.19 20.45 -9.33
C LYS A 13 19.98 20.67 -10.23
N ALA A 14 19.36 21.83 -10.10
CA ALA A 14 18.25 22.22 -10.96
C ALA A 14 18.71 22.66 -12.36
N ASN A 15 17.79 22.63 -13.34
CA ASN A 15 18.01 23.22 -14.64
C ASN A 15 18.24 24.73 -14.49
N ASN A 16 19.33 25.24 -15.03
CA ASN A 16 19.71 26.66 -14.92
C ASN A 16 18.63 27.60 -15.49
N GLU A 17 17.85 27.17 -16.47
CA GLU A 17 16.78 27.98 -17.07
C GLU A 17 15.57 28.16 -16.14
N ASN A 18 15.49 27.36 -15.08
CA ASN A 18 14.43 27.42 -14.06
C ASN A 18 14.83 28.24 -12.82
N ILE A 19 16.05 28.81 -12.81
CA ILE A 19 16.62 29.49 -11.63
C ILE A 19 16.54 31.01 -11.79
N VAL A 20 16.06 31.69 -10.76
CA VAL A 20 16.06 33.15 -10.63
C VAL A 20 16.77 33.52 -9.35
N VAL A 21 17.85 34.31 -9.44
CA VAL A 21 18.64 34.76 -8.26
C VAL A 21 18.41 36.26 -8.07
N CYS A 22 18.16 36.66 -6.83
CA CYS A 22 17.99 38.07 -6.43
C CYS A 22 18.69 38.30 -5.09
N GLY A 23 19.92 38.83 -5.12
CA GLY A 23 20.75 39.01 -3.94
C GLY A 23 21.01 37.68 -3.21
N ASN A 24 20.64 37.62 -1.95
CA ASN A 24 20.77 36.42 -1.11
C ASN A 24 19.60 35.44 -1.21
N ALA A 25 18.66 35.69 -2.14
CA ALA A 25 17.52 34.80 -2.42
C ALA A 25 17.72 34.08 -3.76
N ARG A 26 17.32 32.78 -3.81
CA ARG A 26 17.21 32.00 -5.04
C ARG A 26 15.84 31.37 -5.12
N PHE A 27 15.21 31.48 -6.27
CA PHE A 27 13.93 30.86 -6.57
C PHE A 27 14.13 29.88 -7.72
N THR A 28 13.72 28.64 -7.55
CA THR A 28 13.80 27.61 -8.59
C THR A 28 12.39 27.16 -8.95
N VAL A 29 11.94 27.48 -10.18
CA VAL A 29 10.63 27.09 -10.70
C VAL A 29 10.73 25.68 -11.26
N LEU A 30 10.52 24.66 -10.39
CA LEU A 30 10.64 23.25 -10.75
C LEU A 30 9.54 22.83 -11.73
N THR A 31 8.29 23.24 -11.44
CA THR A 31 7.15 23.14 -12.35
C THR A 31 6.33 24.44 -12.30
N ASP A 32 5.31 24.55 -13.10
CA ASP A 32 4.37 25.70 -13.04
C ASP A 32 3.61 25.80 -11.72
N ARG A 33 3.73 24.79 -10.83
CA ARG A 33 3.05 24.66 -9.53
C ARG A 33 3.95 24.31 -8.34
N LEU A 34 5.24 24.05 -8.59
CA LEU A 34 6.24 23.69 -7.57
C LEU A 34 7.43 24.65 -7.64
N ILE A 35 7.64 25.43 -6.59
CA ILE A 35 8.72 26.40 -6.48
C ILE A 35 9.56 26.11 -5.24
N ARG A 36 10.91 26.05 -5.42
CA ARG A 36 11.86 26.04 -4.31
C ARG A 36 12.27 27.48 -4.00
N LEU A 37 12.26 27.83 -2.73
CA LEU A 37 12.67 29.12 -2.19
C LEU A 37 13.88 28.93 -1.28
N GLU A 38 14.98 29.61 -1.59
CA GLU A 38 16.20 29.55 -0.81
C GLU A 38 16.65 30.94 -0.41
N TYR A 39 17.19 31.05 0.82
CA TYR A 39 17.82 32.25 1.30
C TYR A 39 19.12 31.89 2.02
N ALA A 40 20.23 32.51 1.67
CA ALA A 40 21.53 32.28 2.26
C ALA A 40 22.25 33.60 2.52
N LEU A 41 22.61 33.88 3.78
CA LEU A 41 23.34 35.10 4.13
C LEU A 41 24.68 35.23 3.43
N SER A 42 25.35 34.10 3.17
CA SER A 42 26.61 34.05 2.42
C SER A 42 26.42 34.22 0.91
N GLY A 43 25.18 34.06 0.39
CA GLY A 43 24.90 33.92 -1.05
C GLY A 43 25.25 32.54 -1.61
N ASP A 44 25.69 31.59 -0.79
CA ASP A 44 26.05 30.23 -1.20
C ASP A 44 24.81 29.31 -1.13
N PHE A 45 24.28 28.96 -2.29
CA PHE A 45 23.16 28.04 -2.43
C PHE A 45 23.62 26.60 -2.64
N THR A 46 22.86 25.62 -2.14
CA THR A 46 23.25 24.23 -2.33
C THR A 46 22.60 23.60 -3.56
N ASP A 47 23.42 22.94 -4.37
CA ASP A 47 22.97 22.12 -5.52
C ASP A 47 23.11 20.62 -5.24
N LYS A 48 23.46 20.23 -4.00
CA LYS A 48 23.49 18.83 -3.58
C LYS A 48 22.07 18.33 -3.27
N ALA A 49 21.80 17.07 -3.53
CA ALA A 49 20.60 16.42 -3.06
C ALA A 49 20.53 16.46 -1.53
N SER A 50 19.31 16.46 -0.98
CA SER A 50 19.08 16.44 0.46
C SER A 50 18.38 15.14 0.85
N GLN A 51 18.27 14.90 2.14
CA GLN A 51 17.47 13.82 2.72
C GLN A 51 16.02 13.82 2.17
N PHE A 52 15.46 15.00 1.88
CA PHE A 52 14.14 15.17 1.28
C PHE A 52 14.18 15.14 -0.25
N ALA A 53 14.93 16.05 -0.89
CA ALA A 53 14.91 16.27 -2.34
C ALA A 53 16.07 15.59 -3.06
N PHE A 54 15.80 14.46 -3.71
CA PHE A 54 16.76 13.66 -4.45
C PHE A 54 17.00 14.18 -5.87
N ASN A 55 15.97 14.79 -6.48
CA ASN A 55 16.03 15.23 -7.87
C ASN A 55 15.44 16.64 -8.02
N ARG A 56 16.25 17.60 -8.44
CA ARG A 56 15.81 18.96 -8.77
C ARG A 56 15.94 19.27 -10.25
N ASN A 57 16.44 18.33 -11.06
CA ASN A 57 16.59 18.51 -12.50
C ASN A 57 15.27 18.25 -13.23
N PHE A 58 14.36 19.19 -13.09
CA PHE A 58 13.11 19.20 -13.86
C PHE A 58 13.32 19.79 -15.25
N PRO A 59 12.48 19.45 -16.23
CA PRO A 59 12.47 20.11 -17.54
C PRO A 59 12.35 21.63 -17.41
N LYS A 60 12.70 22.36 -18.46
CA LYS A 60 12.44 23.79 -18.52
C LYS A 60 10.95 24.07 -18.29
N THR A 61 10.67 24.97 -17.36
CA THR A 61 9.33 25.48 -17.07
C THR A 61 9.14 26.84 -17.70
N ASP A 62 7.95 27.11 -18.24
CA ASP A 62 7.60 28.41 -18.77
C ASP A 62 7.14 29.34 -17.63
N PHE A 63 7.84 30.47 -17.47
CA PHE A 63 7.49 31.50 -16.51
C PHE A 63 8.04 32.86 -16.96
N SER A 64 7.49 33.94 -16.38
CA SER A 64 7.93 35.31 -16.63
C SER A 64 8.50 35.92 -15.35
N VAL A 65 9.51 36.77 -15.50
CA VAL A 65 10.16 37.51 -14.40
C VAL A 65 9.97 39.00 -14.63
N PHE A 66 9.49 39.69 -13.63
CA PHE A 66 9.33 41.15 -13.63
C PHE A 66 10.07 41.75 -12.43
N GLU A 67 10.93 42.71 -12.74
CA GLU A 67 11.70 43.47 -11.74
C GLU A 67 11.03 44.81 -11.48
N GLY A 68 10.84 45.18 -10.22
CA GLY A 68 10.22 46.41 -9.77
C GLY A 68 10.45 46.63 -8.28
N GLU A 69 9.47 47.22 -7.58
CA GLU A 69 9.51 47.24 -6.11
C GLU A 69 9.60 45.81 -5.52
N TYR A 70 8.93 44.85 -6.19
CA TYR A 70 9.02 43.43 -5.92
C TYR A 70 9.59 42.71 -7.12
N LEU A 71 10.48 41.74 -6.89
CA LEU A 71 10.71 40.69 -7.87
C LEU A 71 9.43 39.84 -7.96
N THR A 72 8.86 39.73 -9.16
CA THR A 72 7.67 38.94 -9.41
C THR A 72 7.98 37.80 -10.39
N ILE A 73 7.69 36.57 -10.01
CA ILE A 73 7.81 35.37 -10.86
C ILE A 73 6.41 34.85 -11.11
N GLU A 74 6.02 34.72 -12.37
CA GLU A 74 4.70 34.24 -12.76
C GLU A 74 4.78 33.00 -13.63
N THR A 75 4.08 31.95 -13.23
CA THR A 75 3.73 30.79 -14.04
C THR A 75 2.26 30.89 -14.49
N ASP A 76 1.75 29.89 -15.17
CA ASP A 76 0.30 29.82 -15.48
C ASP A 76 -0.57 29.71 -14.21
N TYR A 77 -0.07 29.12 -13.15
CA TYR A 77 -0.80 28.82 -11.91
C TYR A 77 -0.45 29.71 -10.74
N LEU A 78 0.79 30.16 -10.64
CA LEU A 78 1.34 30.84 -9.47
C LEU A 78 1.86 32.24 -9.80
N ARG A 79 1.79 33.14 -8.80
CA ARG A 79 2.46 34.43 -8.79
C ARG A 79 3.23 34.57 -7.49
N LEU A 80 4.55 34.43 -7.54
CA LEU A 80 5.45 34.69 -6.42
C LEU A 80 5.86 36.16 -6.43
N LYS A 81 5.85 36.80 -5.25
CA LYS A 81 6.39 38.15 -5.01
C LYS A 81 7.42 38.11 -3.91
N TYR A 82 8.57 38.71 -4.15
CA TYR A 82 9.64 38.89 -3.18
C TYR A 82 10.09 40.35 -3.14
N LEU A 83 10.23 40.93 -1.92
CA LEU A 83 10.84 42.24 -1.73
C LEU A 83 12.36 42.08 -1.69
N PRO A 84 13.12 42.57 -2.72
CA PRO A 84 14.56 42.36 -2.82
C PRO A 84 15.34 42.85 -1.60
N ASP A 85 16.51 42.23 -1.37
CA ASP A 85 17.44 42.56 -0.29
C ASP A 85 16.90 42.41 1.17
N ASN A 86 15.81 41.63 1.32
CA ASN A 86 15.21 41.34 2.60
C ASN A 86 15.24 39.84 2.93
N VAL A 87 15.29 39.51 4.23
CA VAL A 87 15.07 38.15 4.71
C VAL A 87 13.61 37.72 4.48
N PHE A 88 13.39 36.44 4.32
CA PHE A 88 12.05 35.90 4.13
C PHE A 88 11.18 36.09 5.39
N ASN A 89 10.06 36.73 5.27
CA ASN A 89 9.03 36.90 6.29
C ASN A 89 7.67 37.23 5.64
N GLU A 90 6.59 37.34 6.45
CA GLU A 90 5.22 37.57 5.99
C GLU A 90 4.99 38.82 5.10
N LYS A 91 5.90 39.82 5.19
CA LYS A 91 5.83 41.09 4.43
C LYS A 91 6.68 41.01 3.17
N THR A 92 7.65 40.13 3.10
CA THR A 92 8.65 40.11 2.03
C THR A 92 8.42 39.01 1.00
N VAL A 93 7.74 37.90 1.37
CA VAL A 93 7.48 36.76 0.46
C VAL A 93 6.00 36.39 0.50
N SER A 94 5.39 36.31 -0.69
CA SER A 94 4.04 35.79 -0.86
C SER A 94 3.91 35.04 -2.18
N ILE A 95 3.01 34.06 -2.22
CA ILE A 95 2.65 33.31 -3.44
C ILE A 95 1.13 33.25 -3.54
N GLU A 96 0.61 33.71 -4.67
CA GLU A 96 -0.81 33.66 -5.04
C GLU A 96 -1.07 32.47 -5.97
N LEU A 97 -2.13 31.70 -5.69
CA LEU A 97 -2.68 30.69 -6.58
C LEU A 97 -3.69 31.38 -7.51
N LYS A 98 -3.31 31.64 -8.76
CA LYS A 98 -4.08 32.47 -9.70
C LYS A 98 -5.48 31.95 -9.99
N LYS A 99 -5.66 30.63 -10.06
CA LYS A 99 -6.96 29.97 -10.31
C LYS A 99 -7.92 30.06 -9.12
N TYR A 100 -7.39 29.96 -7.90
CA TYR A 100 -8.19 29.86 -6.68
C TYR A 100 -8.30 31.17 -5.92
N GLY A 101 -7.41 32.13 -6.20
CA GLY A 101 -7.33 33.41 -5.49
C GLY A 101 -6.77 33.32 -4.07
N ASN A 102 -6.36 32.14 -3.63
CA ASN A 102 -5.73 31.95 -2.34
C ASN A 102 -4.30 32.50 -2.37
N GLN A 103 -3.87 33.09 -1.26
CA GLN A 103 -2.52 33.63 -1.11
C GLN A 103 -1.85 33.04 0.11
N TRP A 104 -0.68 32.45 -0.09
CA TRP A 104 0.25 32.13 0.98
C TRP A 104 1.16 33.34 1.25
N LYS A 105 1.44 33.58 2.51
CA LYS A 105 2.51 34.47 2.98
C LYS A 105 3.48 33.66 3.81
N TRP A 106 4.76 34.03 3.78
CA TRP A 106 5.77 33.33 4.55
C TRP A 106 5.36 33.15 6.02
N GLY A 107 5.49 31.92 6.53
CA GLY A 107 5.09 31.54 7.88
C GLY A 107 3.61 31.23 8.09
N THR A 108 2.75 31.36 7.03
CA THR A 108 1.36 30.91 7.14
C THR A 108 1.26 29.40 7.01
N THR A 109 0.63 28.75 7.99
CA THR A 109 0.36 27.30 7.95
C THR A 109 -0.93 27.01 7.16
N PRO A 110 -0.90 26.17 6.13
CA PRO A 110 -2.08 25.75 5.39
C PRO A 110 -2.95 24.77 6.21
N GLU A 111 -4.21 24.60 5.80
CA GLU A 111 -5.05 23.48 6.24
C GLU A 111 -4.64 22.22 5.49
N GLN A 112 -3.66 21.51 6.03
CA GLN A 112 -3.11 20.31 5.39
C GLN A 112 -4.02 19.10 5.58
N LEU A 113 -4.09 18.24 4.55
CA LEU A 113 -4.65 16.91 4.68
C LEU A 113 -3.65 16.03 5.41
N LYS A 114 -4.15 15.20 6.33
CA LYS A 114 -3.32 14.31 7.11
C LYS A 114 -2.68 13.25 6.20
N GLY A 115 -1.44 12.92 6.51
CA GLY A 115 -0.63 11.88 5.90
C GLY A 115 -0.67 10.59 6.70
N THR A 116 0.41 10.29 7.42
CA THR A 116 0.56 9.03 8.15
C THR A 116 1.28 9.26 9.49
N ALA A 117 1.61 8.19 10.19
CA ALA A 117 2.38 8.21 11.43
C ALA A 117 3.46 7.12 11.41
N CYS A 118 4.51 7.31 12.20
CA CYS A 118 5.59 6.34 12.33
C CYS A 118 5.08 5.00 12.88
N THR A 119 4.17 5.03 13.85
CA THR A 119 3.71 3.83 14.56
C THR A 119 2.29 3.95 15.08
N LEU A 120 1.63 2.79 15.16
CA LEU A 120 0.36 2.57 15.86
C LEU A 120 0.55 1.67 17.11
N ASP A 121 1.76 1.56 17.63
CA ASP A 121 2.06 0.71 18.79
C ASP A 121 1.17 1.05 19.98
N LYS A 122 0.45 0.03 20.47
CA LYS A 122 -0.48 0.12 21.61
C LYS A 122 -1.66 1.07 21.40
N ILE A 123 -1.88 1.54 20.18
CA ILE A 123 -3.02 2.39 19.85
C ILE A 123 -4.29 1.54 19.82
N ASN A 124 -5.31 2.03 20.52
CA ASN A 124 -6.67 1.50 20.50
C ASN A 124 -7.59 2.57 19.89
N GLY A 125 -7.97 2.39 18.63
CA GLY A 125 -8.71 3.39 17.87
C GLY A 125 -7.81 4.36 17.12
N GLU A 126 -8.14 5.64 17.16
CA GLU A 126 -7.47 6.70 16.40
C GLU A 126 -6.23 7.26 17.13
N THR A 127 -5.29 7.75 16.33
CA THR A 127 -4.16 8.56 16.78
C THR A 127 -3.98 9.77 15.85
N GLU A 128 -3.24 10.77 16.32
CA GLU A 128 -2.87 11.91 15.49
C GLU A 128 -1.92 11.46 14.36
N LEU A 129 -2.16 11.99 13.16
CA LEU A 129 -1.33 11.75 11.99
C LEU A 129 -0.51 13.00 11.68
N GLU A 130 0.70 12.80 11.17
CA GLU A 130 1.53 13.85 10.59
C GLU A 130 0.84 14.45 9.35
N ASP A 131 1.21 15.66 8.98
CA ASP A 131 0.65 16.32 7.81
C ASP A 131 1.21 15.72 6.51
N GLY A 132 0.36 15.69 5.48
CA GLY A 132 0.74 15.32 4.11
C GLY A 132 1.21 16.51 3.29
N VAL A 133 1.48 16.27 2.01
CA VAL A 133 1.85 17.33 1.04
C VAL A 133 0.66 17.85 0.24
N CYS A 134 -0.56 17.42 0.56
CA CYS A 134 -1.82 17.90 -0.03
C CYS A 134 -2.59 18.78 0.97
N SER A 135 -3.41 19.72 0.47
CA SER A 135 -4.12 20.67 1.33
C SER A 135 -5.42 21.16 0.69
N ARG A 136 -6.47 21.30 1.49
CA ARG A 136 -7.71 21.96 1.06
C ARG A 136 -7.52 23.47 0.85
N SER A 137 -6.48 24.06 1.42
CA SER A 137 -6.09 25.46 1.12
C SER A 137 -5.50 25.61 -0.29
N GLY A 138 -5.24 24.50 -1.00
CA GLY A 138 -4.68 24.46 -2.35
C GLY A 138 -3.15 24.58 -2.40
N TYR A 139 -2.49 24.71 -1.27
CA TYR A 139 -1.03 24.75 -1.18
C TYR A 139 -0.49 24.09 0.08
N THR A 140 0.75 23.65 -0.01
CA THR A 140 1.52 23.10 1.12
C THR A 140 2.95 23.59 1.03
N VAL A 141 3.60 23.68 2.19
CA VAL A 141 4.99 24.11 2.30
C VAL A 141 5.77 23.06 3.06
N VAL A 142 6.88 22.61 2.47
CA VAL A 142 7.82 21.67 3.11
C VAL A 142 9.13 22.40 3.36
N ASP A 143 9.53 22.43 4.62
CA ASP A 143 10.81 23.01 5.06
C ASP A 143 11.89 21.92 5.05
N ASP A 144 12.89 22.09 4.19
CA ASP A 144 14.05 21.20 4.03
C ASP A 144 15.34 21.80 4.62
N SER A 145 15.22 22.93 5.34
CA SER A 145 16.39 23.73 5.79
C SER A 145 17.32 22.96 6.75
N GLU A 146 16.78 22.04 7.53
CA GLU A 146 17.54 21.26 8.51
C GLU A 146 17.94 19.87 8.00
N SER A 147 17.46 19.46 6.82
CA SER A 147 17.81 18.16 6.22
C SER A 147 19.28 18.06 5.88
N TYR A 148 19.86 16.90 6.09
CA TYR A 148 21.23 16.62 5.66
C TYR A 148 21.34 16.55 4.14
N LEU A 149 22.52 16.89 3.63
CA LEU A 149 22.86 16.77 2.22
C LEU A 149 23.53 15.42 1.97
N LEU A 150 23.23 14.85 0.80
CA LEU A 150 23.93 13.67 0.30
C LEU A 150 25.22 14.14 -0.37
N SER A 151 26.34 13.70 0.17
CA SER A 151 27.63 14.09 -0.36
C SER A 151 28.08 13.20 -1.51
N GLU A 152 29.03 13.70 -2.32
CA GLU A 152 29.53 12.97 -3.49
C GLU A 152 30.28 11.69 -3.13
N ASN A 153 30.79 11.60 -1.89
CA ASN A 153 31.50 10.42 -1.40
C ASN A 153 30.56 9.26 -0.99
N GLY A 154 29.23 9.43 -1.10
CA GLY A 154 28.22 8.44 -0.72
C GLY A 154 27.80 8.48 0.74
N TRP A 155 28.16 9.55 1.48
CA TRP A 155 27.72 9.75 2.87
C TRP A 155 26.92 11.04 3.04
N PHE A 156 26.75 11.54 4.27
CA PHE A 156 25.94 12.70 4.58
C PHE A 156 26.80 13.87 5.07
N GLU A 157 26.32 15.08 4.87
CA GLU A 157 26.95 16.30 5.37
C GLU A 157 25.90 17.30 5.86
N LYS A 158 26.27 18.12 6.87
CA LYS A 158 25.40 19.20 7.37
C LYS A 158 25.25 20.32 6.34
N ARG A 159 24.12 20.97 6.34
CA ARG A 159 23.91 22.25 5.68
C ARG A 159 24.61 23.39 6.44
N ASN A 160 24.80 24.51 5.77
CA ASN A 160 25.14 25.75 6.44
C ASN A 160 23.98 26.19 7.35
N ALA A 161 24.27 26.50 8.61
CA ALA A 161 23.27 26.82 9.62
C ALA A 161 22.39 28.04 9.30
N ASP A 162 22.87 28.94 8.44
CA ASP A 162 22.19 30.20 8.08
C ASP A 162 21.40 30.09 6.75
N SER A 163 21.18 28.90 6.23
CA SER A 163 20.47 28.68 4.96
C SER A 163 19.03 28.26 5.18
N VAL A 164 18.11 28.86 4.42
CA VAL A 164 16.70 28.45 4.31
C VAL A 164 16.49 27.73 3.00
N ASP A 165 15.77 26.63 2.99
CA ASP A 165 15.46 25.82 1.81
C ASP A 165 14.04 25.25 1.94
N VAL A 166 13.11 25.83 1.23
CA VAL A 166 11.68 25.55 1.37
C VAL A 166 11.05 25.24 0.01
N TYR A 167 10.16 24.27 -0.02
CA TYR A 167 9.39 23.89 -1.22
C TYR A 167 7.93 24.26 -1.06
N PHE A 168 7.44 25.09 -2.00
CA PHE A 168 6.04 25.47 -2.08
C PHE A 168 5.33 24.63 -3.15
N PHE A 169 4.36 23.83 -2.72
CA PHE A 169 3.48 23.01 -3.57
C PHE A 169 2.14 23.72 -3.74
N GLY A 170 1.87 24.33 -4.92
CA GLY A 170 0.68 25.13 -5.20
C GLY A 170 -0.25 24.46 -6.22
N TYR A 171 -0.70 23.25 -5.92
CA TYR A 171 -1.46 22.41 -6.86
C TYR A 171 -2.98 22.64 -6.83
N GLY A 172 -3.47 23.54 -5.97
CA GLY A 172 -4.91 23.65 -5.77
C GLY A 172 -5.46 22.33 -5.23
N HIS A 173 -6.48 21.82 -5.92
CA HIS A 173 -7.08 20.52 -5.60
C HIS A 173 -6.67 19.39 -6.57
N ASP A 174 -5.64 19.60 -7.38
CA ASP A 174 -5.07 18.58 -8.27
C ASP A 174 -4.10 17.67 -7.46
N PHE A 175 -4.63 16.97 -6.47
CA PHE A 175 -3.86 16.21 -5.47
C PHE A 175 -2.98 15.12 -6.10
N LEU A 176 -3.46 14.45 -7.15
CA LEU A 176 -2.68 13.42 -7.82
C LEU A 176 -1.44 14.00 -8.52
N ASP A 177 -1.56 15.17 -9.15
CA ASP A 177 -0.42 15.85 -9.77
C ASP A 177 0.58 16.33 -8.72
N CYS A 178 0.08 16.77 -7.54
CA CYS A 178 0.91 17.11 -6.40
C CYS A 178 1.78 15.91 -5.97
N ILE A 179 1.19 14.73 -5.81
CA ILE A 179 1.91 13.52 -5.43
C ILE A 179 2.89 13.06 -6.52
N LYS A 180 2.52 13.19 -7.80
CA LYS A 180 3.44 12.86 -8.91
C LYS A 180 4.69 13.74 -8.90
N ASP A 181 4.53 15.04 -8.71
CA ASP A 181 5.68 15.94 -8.66
C ASP A 181 6.45 15.83 -7.34
N PHE A 182 5.78 15.50 -6.24
CA PHE A 182 6.44 15.10 -4.99
C PHE A 182 7.35 13.88 -5.21
N TYR A 183 6.89 12.83 -5.89
CA TYR A 183 7.71 11.67 -6.21
C TYR A 183 8.87 12.00 -7.16
N ARG A 184 8.65 12.87 -8.15
CA ARG A 184 9.74 13.32 -9.04
C ARG A 184 10.83 14.08 -8.29
N LEU A 185 10.43 14.90 -7.32
CA LEU A 185 11.35 15.67 -6.48
C LEU A 185 12.10 14.78 -5.48
N THR A 186 11.35 13.95 -4.75
CA THR A 186 11.87 13.20 -3.60
C THR A 186 12.45 11.84 -3.97
N GLY A 187 12.26 11.39 -5.19
CA GLY A 187 12.64 10.08 -5.70
C GLY A 187 11.41 9.21 -5.98
N GLN A 188 11.46 8.47 -7.05
CA GLN A 188 10.38 7.63 -7.55
C GLN A 188 10.11 6.46 -6.60
N PRO A 189 8.83 6.08 -6.33
CA PRO A 189 8.52 4.84 -5.66
C PRO A 189 9.11 3.65 -6.43
N PRO A 190 9.80 2.72 -5.78
CA PRO A 190 10.38 1.59 -6.48
C PRO A 190 9.33 0.57 -6.93
N MET A 191 9.67 -0.19 -7.97
CA MET A 191 8.91 -1.39 -8.36
C MET A 191 9.16 -2.50 -7.34
N LEU A 192 8.14 -2.92 -6.60
CA LEU A 192 8.26 -4.02 -5.64
C LEU A 192 8.38 -5.38 -6.35
N PRO A 193 9.03 -6.36 -5.73
CA PRO A 193 9.01 -7.74 -6.22
C PRO A 193 7.61 -8.34 -6.09
N ASN A 194 7.31 -9.31 -6.95
CA ASN A 194 5.99 -9.93 -7.05
C ASN A 194 5.51 -10.57 -5.73
N TYR A 195 6.40 -11.20 -4.98
CA TYR A 195 6.07 -11.87 -3.73
C TYR A 195 5.53 -10.94 -2.63
N ALA A 196 5.74 -9.63 -2.76
CA ALA A 196 5.17 -8.66 -1.83
C ALA A 196 3.63 -8.67 -1.82
N PHE A 197 2.99 -9.08 -2.93
CA PHE A 197 1.54 -8.94 -3.15
C PHE A 197 0.70 -10.16 -2.77
N GLY A 198 1.29 -11.28 -2.37
CA GLY A 198 0.57 -12.41 -1.80
C GLY A 198 0.24 -12.23 -0.33
N ASN A 199 -0.14 -13.34 0.31
CA ASN A 199 -0.31 -13.37 1.75
C ASN A 199 1.04 -13.57 2.43
N TRP A 200 1.25 -12.87 3.54
CA TRP A 200 2.41 -13.08 4.40
C TRP A 200 1.94 -13.74 5.70
N TRP A 201 2.63 -14.81 6.10
CA TRP A 201 2.49 -15.38 7.44
C TRP A 201 3.52 -14.75 8.35
N SER A 202 3.06 -14.18 9.45
CA SER A 202 3.91 -13.57 10.47
C SER A 202 3.26 -13.76 11.85
N ARG A 203 4.05 -14.11 12.84
CA ARG A 203 3.62 -14.20 14.23
C ARG A 203 4.80 -14.07 15.17
N TYR A 204 4.70 -13.21 16.17
CA TYR A 204 5.61 -13.24 17.30
C TYR A 204 5.30 -14.47 18.15
N TYR A 205 6.01 -15.57 17.89
CA TYR A 205 5.82 -16.84 18.55
C TYR A 205 7.11 -17.67 18.45
N SER A 206 7.47 -18.37 19.57
CA SER A 206 8.69 -19.18 19.65
C SER A 206 8.48 -20.52 18.94
N TYR A 207 8.28 -20.51 17.62
CA TYR A 207 8.20 -21.73 16.83
C TYR A 207 9.51 -22.49 16.86
N THR A 208 9.45 -23.82 16.99
CA THR A 208 10.54 -24.66 16.54
C THR A 208 10.54 -24.79 15.01
N GLN A 209 11.67 -25.15 14.44
CA GLN A 209 11.80 -25.46 13.00
C GLN A 209 10.72 -26.45 12.54
N GLU A 210 10.49 -27.52 13.32
CA GLU A 210 9.50 -28.56 13.01
C GLU A 210 8.07 -28.03 13.06
N GLU A 211 7.71 -27.25 14.08
CA GLU A 211 6.38 -26.64 14.21
C GLU A 211 6.09 -25.69 13.06
N TYR A 212 7.07 -24.85 12.66
CA TYR A 212 6.89 -23.90 11.56
C TYR A 212 6.70 -24.62 10.22
N CYS A 213 7.52 -25.65 9.92
CA CYS A 213 7.36 -26.47 8.73
C CYS A 213 6.00 -27.19 8.70
N GLY A 214 5.59 -27.78 9.85
CA GLY A 214 4.28 -28.42 9.99
C GLY A 214 3.10 -27.46 9.81
N LEU A 215 3.26 -26.20 10.23
CA LEU A 215 2.26 -25.15 9.98
C LEU A 215 2.16 -24.85 8.47
N MET A 216 3.27 -24.73 7.76
CA MET A 216 3.28 -24.54 6.30
C MET A 216 2.69 -25.74 5.56
N ASP A 217 2.93 -26.99 6.04
CA ASP A 217 2.29 -28.17 5.49
C ASP A 217 0.77 -28.10 5.64
N LYS A 218 0.28 -27.70 6.82
CA LYS A 218 -1.14 -27.57 7.07
C LYS A 218 -1.81 -26.48 6.20
N PHE A 219 -1.16 -25.33 6.00
CA PHE A 219 -1.67 -24.33 5.04
C PHE A 219 -1.78 -24.90 3.63
N LYS A 220 -0.79 -25.67 3.18
CA LYS A 220 -0.81 -26.31 1.87
C LYS A 220 -1.94 -27.35 1.76
N GLU A 221 -2.13 -28.21 2.77
CA GLU A 221 -3.22 -29.19 2.84
C GLU A 221 -4.60 -28.52 2.77
N GLU A 222 -4.75 -27.36 3.39
CA GLU A 222 -5.99 -26.55 3.40
C GLU A 222 -6.14 -25.66 2.14
N ASN A 223 -5.23 -25.76 1.16
CA ASN A 223 -5.17 -24.93 -0.03
C ASN A 223 -5.15 -23.42 0.27
N ILE A 224 -4.35 -23.02 1.24
CA ILE A 224 -4.15 -21.62 1.63
C ILE A 224 -2.75 -21.19 1.18
N PRO A 225 -2.64 -20.28 0.19
CA PRO A 225 -1.35 -19.84 -0.31
C PRO A 225 -0.76 -18.71 0.54
N PHE A 226 0.56 -18.73 0.71
CA PHE A 226 1.37 -17.65 1.24
C PHE A 226 2.57 -17.41 0.32
N SER A 227 3.01 -16.16 0.20
CA SER A 227 4.20 -15.80 -0.58
C SER A 227 5.41 -15.53 0.30
N VAL A 228 5.20 -15.14 1.56
CA VAL A 228 6.26 -14.77 2.50
C VAL A 228 6.05 -15.47 3.84
N ALA A 229 7.14 -16.01 4.36
CA ALA A 229 7.29 -16.53 5.70
C ALA A 229 8.14 -15.54 6.52
N VAL A 230 7.50 -14.86 7.47
CA VAL A 230 8.19 -13.96 8.40
C VAL A 230 8.47 -14.72 9.69
N ILE A 231 9.73 -14.75 10.11
CA ILE A 231 10.14 -15.29 11.40
C ILE A 231 10.48 -14.10 12.30
N ASP A 232 9.72 -13.97 13.36
CA ASP A 232 9.86 -12.88 14.33
C ASP A 232 11.02 -13.15 15.29
N MET A 233 11.28 -12.24 16.20
CA MET A 233 12.53 -12.13 16.98
C MET A 233 13.04 -13.42 17.64
N ASP A 234 12.21 -14.43 17.89
CA ASP A 234 12.67 -15.72 18.44
C ASP A 234 13.50 -16.58 17.44
N TRP A 235 13.70 -16.10 16.19
CA TRP A 235 14.66 -16.73 15.28
C TRP A 235 16.07 -16.67 15.84
N HIS A 236 16.41 -15.60 16.58
CA HIS A 236 17.68 -15.45 17.23
C HIS A 236 17.61 -15.83 18.73
N THR A 237 18.78 -15.95 19.35
CA THR A 237 18.90 -16.22 20.77
C THR A 237 18.39 -15.04 21.59
N VAL A 238 17.30 -15.25 22.34
CA VAL A 238 16.68 -14.22 23.21
C VAL A 238 17.19 -14.29 24.67
N GLU A 239 17.93 -15.33 25.03
CA GLU A 239 18.56 -15.50 26.35
C GLU A 239 19.92 -14.79 26.34
N THR A 240 19.97 -13.55 26.73
CA THR A 240 21.20 -12.76 26.78
C THR A 240 21.86 -12.90 28.15
N PRO A 241 23.18 -13.20 28.25
CA PRO A 241 23.91 -13.22 29.52
C PRO A 241 23.83 -11.87 30.21
N LYS A 242 23.65 -11.87 31.53
CA LYS A 242 23.57 -10.62 32.31
C LYS A 242 24.84 -9.75 32.18
N GLU A 243 25.98 -10.40 31.98
CA GLU A 243 27.28 -9.75 31.81
C GLU A 243 27.36 -8.91 30.53
N SER A 244 26.58 -9.24 29.48
CA SER A 244 26.54 -8.46 28.24
C SER A 244 25.63 -7.22 28.31
N MET A 245 24.95 -7.02 29.44
CA MET A 245 23.99 -5.94 29.67
C MET A 245 24.54 -4.82 30.55
N ILE A 246 25.81 -4.92 31.00
CA ILE A 246 26.35 -4.13 32.12
C ILE A 246 26.39 -2.64 31.84
N ASP A 247 26.52 -2.22 30.58
CA ASP A 247 26.76 -0.81 30.24
C ASP A 247 25.53 -0.09 29.67
N HIS A 248 24.34 -0.72 29.69
CA HIS A 248 23.19 -0.12 29.04
C HIS A 248 21.89 -0.20 29.86
N PRO A 249 21.43 0.89 30.52
CA PRO A 249 20.26 0.89 31.40
C PRO A 249 18.92 0.59 30.68
N LEU A 250 18.87 0.64 29.35
CA LEU A 250 17.70 0.38 28.53
C LEU A 250 17.83 -0.88 27.65
N CYS A 251 18.85 -1.70 27.84
CA CYS A 251 18.95 -3.00 27.18
C CYS A 251 17.78 -3.90 27.58
N TRP A 252 16.86 -4.08 26.66
CA TRP A 252 15.77 -5.04 26.79
C TRP A 252 16.32 -6.42 26.48
N ASN A 253 16.39 -7.25 27.50
CA ASN A 253 16.96 -8.57 27.41
C ASN A 253 16.28 -9.38 26.30
N GLY A 254 17.05 -9.84 25.30
CA GLY A 254 16.61 -10.71 24.23
C GLY A 254 15.92 -10.06 23.03
N TRP A 255 15.88 -8.72 22.94
CA TRP A 255 15.30 -8.05 21.77
C TRP A 255 16.30 -7.95 20.62
N THR A 256 17.51 -7.52 20.89
CA THR A 256 18.58 -7.50 19.89
C THR A 256 19.29 -8.86 19.85
N GLY A 257 19.45 -9.42 18.65
CA GLY A 257 20.22 -10.64 18.43
C GLY A 257 20.51 -10.86 16.95
N TYR A 258 21.63 -11.54 16.71
CA TYR A 258 22.13 -11.84 15.35
C TYR A 258 22.50 -13.31 15.18
N SER A 259 22.33 -14.13 16.18
CA SER A 259 22.71 -15.54 16.17
C SER A 259 21.47 -16.43 16.21
N TRP A 260 21.35 -17.35 15.25
CA TRP A 260 20.22 -18.27 15.22
C TRP A 260 20.04 -19.02 16.54
N ASN A 261 18.82 -19.08 17.01
CA ASN A 261 18.45 -19.87 18.19
C ASN A 261 18.52 -21.36 17.86
N LYS A 262 19.67 -21.96 18.14
CA LYS A 262 19.97 -23.39 17.84
C LYS A 262 19.07 -24.37 18.62
N LYS A 263 18.39 -23.94 19.67
CA LYS A 263 17.37 -24.74 20.37
C LYS A 263 16.08 -24.87 19.56
N LEU A 264 15.66 -23.76 18.91
CA LEU A 264 14.46 -23.73 18.09
C LEU A 264 14.74 -24.11 16.63
N PHE A 265 15.88 -23.71 16.09
CA PHE A 265 16.29 -23.94 14.71
C PHE A 265 17.65 -24.63 14.67
N PRO A 266 17.74 -25.95 15.02
CA PRO A 266 19.00 -26.67 15.09
C PRO A 266 19.71 -26.76 13.74
N ASP A 267 19.00 -26.79 12.64
CA ASP A 267 19.51 -26.71 11.26
C ASP A 267 18.76 -25.65 10.47
N TYR A 268 19.05 -24.37 10.77
CA TYR A 268 18.40 -23.25 10.13
C TYR A 268 18.64 -23.19 8.60
N LYS A 269 19.78 -23.75 8.12
CA LYS A 269 20.06 -23.77 6.67
C LYS A 269 19.12 -24.73 5.94
N ALA A 270 18.89 -25.92 6.50
CA ALA A 270 17.88 -26.82 5.97
C ALA A 270 16.47 -26.25 6.06
N PHE A 271 16.15 -25.52 7.13
CA PHE A 271 14.89 -24.83 7.32
C PHE A 271 14.66 -23.76 6.24
N LEU A 272 15.63 -22.87 5.99
CA LEU A 272 15.54 -21.86 4.93
C LEU A 272 15.41 -22.49 3.54
N ALA A 273 16.15 -23.58 3.29
CA ALA A 273 16.06 -24.32 2.04
C ALA A 273 14.68 -24.98 1.85
N ASP A 274 14.06 -25.49 2.92
CA ASP A 274 12.69 -26.03 2.89
C ASP A 274 11.66 -24.94 2.57
N LEU A 275 11.71 -23.78 3.24
CA LEU A 275 10.81 -22.67 2.95
C LEU A 275 10.94 -22.21 1.49
N LYS A 276 12.16 -22.09 0.99
CA LYS A 276 12.41 -21.77 -0.43
C LYS A 276 11.85 -22.84 -1.37
N GLY A 277 12.03 -24.12 -1.03
CA GLY A 277 11.47 -25.25 -1.80
C GLY A 277 9.93 -25.25 -1.85
N ARG A 278 9.27 -24.64 -0.88
CA ARG A 278 7.82 -24.41 -0.84
C ARG A 278 7.38 -23.18 -1.66
N GLY A 279 8.31 -22.43 -2.26
CA GLY A 279 8.04 -21.20 -2.99
C GLY A 279 7.81 -20.00 -2.10
N LEU A 280 8.23 -20.05 -0.84
CA LEU A 280 8.14 -18.96 0.13
C LEU A 280 9.41 -18.10 0.10
N LYS A 281 9.24 -16.80 0.28
CA LYS A 281 10.31 -15.85 0.61
C LYS A 281 10.41 -15.70 2.12
N THR A 282 11.62 -15.53 2.63
CA THR A 282 11.87 -15.48 4.07
C THR A 282 12.32 -14.11 4.51
N SER A 283 11.69 -13.60 5.58
CA SER A 283 12.08 -12.38 6.28
C SER A 283 12.36 -12.65 7.75
N LEU A 284 13.45 -12.07 8.26
CA LEU A 284 13.80 -12.12 9.69
C LEU A 284 13.63 -10.74 10.32
N ASN A 285 13.09 -10.72 11.54
CA ASN A 285 12.92 -9.52 12.36
C ASN A 285 14.26 -9.05 12.93
N LEU A 286 14.46 -7.73 13.02
CA LEU A 286 15.65 -7.08 13.56
C LEU A 286 15.28 -5.98 14.56
N HIS A 287 15.94 -5.98 15.73
CA HIS A 287 15.94 -4.91 16.71
C HIS A 287 17.39 -4.52 17.04
N PRO A 288 18.10 -3.76 16.20
CA PRO A 288 19.55 -3.60 16.30
C PRO A 288 20.02 -2.64 17.40
N SER A 289 19.13 -1.95 18.07
CA SER A 289 19.44 -0.80 18.94
C SER A 289 20.45 -1.10 20.06
N ASN A 290 20.47 -2.32 20.57
CA ASN A 290 21.36 -2.69 21.67
C ASN A 290 22.79 -3.05 21.23
N GLY A 291 23.08 -2.96 19.91
CA GLY A 291 24.39 -3.33 19.38
C GLY A 291 24.65 -4.82 19.39
N ILE A 292 25.94 -5.22 19.43
CA ILE A 292 26.38 -6.61 19.29
C ILE A 292 27.04 -7.08 20.58
N GLY A 293 26.40 -8.01 21.29
CA GLY A 293 26.90 -8.58 22.53
C GLY A 293 27.87 -9.73 22.28
N PHE A 294 28.72 -10.02 23.27
CA PHE A 294 29.75 -11.07 23.16
C PHE A 294 29.19 -12.51 23.01
N GLN A 295 27.91 -12.70 23.26
CA GLN A 295 27.22 -13.99 23.08
C GLN A 295 26.87 -14.29 21.61
N GLU A 296 27.00 -13.33 20.72
CA GLU A 296 26.68 -13.50 19.32
C GLU A 296 27.74 -14.35 18.60
N ASP A 297 27.30 -15.23 17.72
CA ASP A 297 28.20 -16.10 16.94
C ASP A 297 29.25 -15.30 16.14
N MET A 298 28.90 -14.09 15.70
CA MET A 298 29.75 -13.20 14.89
C MET A 298 30.49 -12.14 15.70
N TYR A 299 30.39 -12.17 17.03
CA TYR A 299 30.99 -11.15 17.90
C TYR A 299 32.50 -11.00 17.72
N GLU A 300 33.24 -12.13 17.71
CA GLU A 300 34.71 -12.10 17.61
C GLU A 300 35.16 -11.41 16.30
N GLU A 301 34.50 -11.74 15.19
CA GLU A 301 34.78 -11.16 13.88
C GLU A 301 34.46 -9.66 13.87
N MET A 302 33.27 -9.30 14.36
CA MET A 302 32.83 -7.91 14.43
C MET A 302 33.71 -7.06 15.35
N ALA A 303 34.08 -7.58 16.55
CA ALA A 303 34.96 -6.90 17.47
C ALA A 303 36.33 -6.59 16.85
N LYS A 304 36.96 -7.58 16.23
CA LYS A 304 38.24 -7.41 15.50
C LYS A 304 38.11 -6.37 14.38
N ALA A 305 37.04 -6.43 13.61
CA ALA A 305 36.78 -5.48 12.53
C ALA A 305 36.60 -4.05 13.06
N CYS A 306 36.02 -3.87 14.25
CA CYS A 306 35.86 -2.57 14.92
C CYS A 306 37.07 -2.15 15.78
N GLY A 307 38.19 -2.93 15.79
CA GLY A 307 39.37 -2.63 16.57
C GLY A 307 39.20 -2.85 18.09
N ILE A 308 38.20 -3.65 18.49
CA ILE A 308 37.91 -4.02 19.89
C ILE A 308 38.56 -5.37 20.17
N ASP A 309 39.22 -5.51 21.32
CA ASP A 309 39.71 -6.79 21.75
C ASP A 309 38.56 -7.72 22.12
N PRO A 310 38.39 -8.87 21.42
CA PRO A 310 37.30 -9.80 21.69
C PRO A 310 37.30 -10.37 23.12
N GLU A 311 38.49 -10.53 23.74
CA GLU A 311 38.61 -11.01 25.10
C GLU A 311 38.05 -10.02 26.13
N SER A 312 37.94 -8.73 25.76
CA SER A 312 37.34 -7.70 26.61
C SER A 312 35.85 -7.90 26.84
N ARG A 313 35.14 -8.65 25.96
CA ARG A 313 33.71 -8.88 25.95
C ARG A 313 32.87 -7.60 25.99
N LYS A 314 33.44 -6.46 25.57
CA LYS A 314 32.72 -5.21 25.51
C LYS A 314 31.58 -5.26 24.50
N LEU A 315 30.45 -4.65 24.84
CA LEU A 315 29.36 -4.45 23.90
C LEU A 315 29.85 -3.57 22.74
N ILE A 316 29.60 -4.02 21.50
CA ILE A 316 29.86 -3.24 20.30
C ILE A 316 28.60 -2.42 20.04
N LYS A 317 28.66 -1.10 20.27
CA LYS A 317 27.51 -0.22 20.09
C LYS A 317 27.11 -0.13 18.61
N LEU A 318 25.80 0.04 18.35
CA LEU A 318 25.29 0.33 17.01
C LEU A 318 25.69 1.78 16.65
N ASP A 319 26.58 1.94 15.67
CA ASP A 319 27.06 3.24 15.19
C ASP A 319 26.59 3.53 13.77
N VAL A 320 25.29 3.89 13.65
CA VAL A 320 24.66 4.19 12.35
C VAL A 320 25.23 5.41 11.64
N LEU A 321 25.99 6.26 12.37
CA LEU A 321 26.59 7.47 11.84
C LEU A 321 27.96 7.22 11.23
N ASN A 322 28.53 6.04 11.44
CA ASN A 322 29.86 5.66 10.97
C ASN A 322 29.75 4.74 9.73
N PRO A 323 30.14 5.24 8.55
CA PRO A 323 30.05 4.43 7.34
C PRO A 323 30.93 3.15 7.38
N ASP A 324 32.10 3.21 8.00
CA ASP A 324 32.99 2.04 8.12
C ASP A 324 32.37 0.97 9.06
N PHE A 325 31.62 1.39 10.07
CA PHE A 325 30.84 0.48 10.90
C PHE A 325 29.69 -0.13 10.12
N MET A 326 28.93 0.66 9.36
CA MET A 326 27.78 0.17 8.61
C MET A 326 28.18 -0.79 7.49
N GLU A 327 29.35 -0.64 6.86
CA GLU A 327 29.88 -1.67 5.96
C GLU A 327 30.06 -3.02 6.68
N LYS A 328 30.71 -3.01 7.85
CA LYS A 328 30.93 -4.22 8.67
C LYS A 328 29.61 -4.80 9.19
N TYR A 329 28.66 -3.95 9.56
CA TYR A 329 27.32 -4.35 9.99
C TYR A 329 26.60 -5.21 8.93
N PHE A 330 26.65 -4.80 7.66
CA PHE A 330 26.08 -5.61 6.59
C PHE A 330 26.92 -6.83 6.27
N ASP A 331 28.23 -6.69 6.10
CA ASP A 331 29.10 -7.76 5.63
C ASP A 331 29.20 -8.93 6.62
N ILE A 332 29.19 -8.63 7.92
CA ILE A 332 29.40 -9.63 8.97
C ILE A 332 28.07 -10.14 9.54
N LEU A 333 27.07 -9.26 9.75
CA LEU A 333 25.86 -9.65 10.47
C LEU A 333 24.69 -10.06 9.53
N HIS A 334 24.68 -9.63 8.26
CA HIS A 334 23.53 -9.82 7.37
C HIS A 334 23.84 -10.71 6.16
N HIS A 335 24.92 -10.42 5.41
CA HIS A 335 25.24 -11.13 4.17
C HIS A 335 25.42 -12.63 4.32
N PRO A 336 26.01 -13.15 5.43
CA PRO A 336 26.08 -14.60 5.61
C PRO A 336 24.70 -15.27 5.63
N TYR A 337 23.72 -14.66 6.29
CA TYR A 337 22.37 -15.20 6.35
C TYR A 337 21.58 -15.02 5.05
N GLU A 338 21.82 -13.94 4.33
CA GLU A 338 21.27 -13.77 2.97
C GLU A 338 21.82 -14.82 1.99
N ALA A 339 23.12 -15.17 2.12
CA ALA A 339 23.72 -16.26 1.35
C ALA A 339 23.14 -17.63 1.73
N ASP A 340 22.74 -17.82 2.98
CA ASP A 340 22.08 -19.02 3.47
C ASP A 340 20.60 -19.10 3.09
N GLY A 341 19.96 -17.99 2.63
CA GLY A 341 18.59 -18.02 2.10
C GLY A 341 17.60 -17.04 2.67
N VAL A 342 18.03 -16.07 3.50
CA VAL A 342 17.18 -14.95 3.91
C VAL A 342 16.99 -14.01 2.71
N ASP A 343 15.74 -13.69 2.36
CA ASP A 343 15.43 -12.88 1.18
C ASP A 343 15.44 -11.37 1.48
N PHE A 344 14.91 -10.95 2.63
CA PHE A 344 14.89 -9.56 3.08
C PHE A 344 14.74 -9.47 4.61
N TRP A 345 14.89 -8.25 5.16
CA TRP A 345 14.90 -8.00 6.59
C TRP A 345 13.68 -7.18 7.03
N TRP A 346 13.22 -7.41 8.28
CA TRP A 346 12.24 -6.62 8.97
C TRP A 346 12.87 -5.83 10.11
N MET A 347 13.00 -4.51 9.92
CA MET A 347 13.51 -3.57 10.91
C MET A 347 12.37 -3.08 11.81
N ASP A 348 12.33 -3.57 13.03
CA ASP A 348 11.39 -3.12 14.03
C ASP A 348 12.08 -2.13 14.99
N TRP A 349 12.09 -0.86 14.60
CA TRP A 349 12.73 0.21 15.35
C TRP A 349 11.72 0.91 16.25
N GLN A 350 11.86 0.77 17.60
CA GLN A 350 10.94 1.31 18.61
C GLN A 350 11.58 2.37 19.52
N GLN A 351 12.83 2.78 19.25
CA GLN A 351 13.64 3.66 20.11
C GLN A 351 13.46 5.15 19.82
N GLY A 352 12.56 5.49 18.87
CA GLY A 352 12.36 6.89 18.47
C GLY A 352 13.57 7.49 17.79
N ASN A 353 13.81 8.79 18.02
CA ASN A 353 14.87 9.55 17.36
C ASN A 353 16.08 9.82 18.25
N ASP A 354 16.14 9.27 19.46
CA ASP A 354 17.24 9.47 20.38
C ASP A 354 18.47 8.68 19.97
N TYR A 355 19.63 9.33 20.01
CA TYR A 355 20.96 8.75 19.75
C TYR A 355 21.75 8.45 21.02
N TRP A 356 21.12 8.45 22.17
CA TRP A 356 21.78 8.34 23.48
C TRP A 356 22.68 7.10 23.61
N TRP A 357 22.43 6.01 22.86
CA TRP A 357 23.27 4.79 22.81
C TRP A 357 24.48 4.93 21.87
N VAL A 358 24.47 5.89 20.95
CA VAL A 358 25.61 6.18 20.04
C VAL A 358 26.54 7.20 20.66
N HIS A 359 26.01 8.05 21.57
CA HIS A 359 26.78 9.13 22.20
C HIS A 359 27.58 8.60 23.38
N ASP A 360 28.89 8.67 23.27
CA ASP A 360 29.84 8.58 24.35
C ASP A 360 30.94 9.62 24.14
N ASP A 361 31.90 9.69 25.10
CA ASP A 361 32.99 10.67 25.01
C ASP A 361 33.88 10.46 23.75
N GLU A 362 33.84 9.28 23.13
CA GLU A 362 34.61 8.92 21.96
C GLU A 362 33.89 9.28 20.64
N HIS A 363 32.55 9.39 20.66
CA HIS A 363 31.69 9.67 19.50
C HIS A 363 30.78 10.87 19.80
N PRO A 364 31.30 12.10 19.76
CA PRO A 364 30.48 13.28 20.00
C PRO A 364 29.38 13.38 18.89
N ALA A 365 28.13 13.52 19.33
CA ALA A 365 26.94 13.70 18.52
C ALA A 365 26.98 14.88 17.53
N SER A 366 28.04 15.68 17.57
CA SER A 366 28.10 17.03 17.00
C SER A 366 27.94 17.06 15.47
N ASP A 367 28.30 15.99 14.75
CA ASP A 367 28.42 16.10 13.30
C ASP A 367 27.17 15.68 12.53
N LEU A 368 26.32 14.83 13.11
CA LEU A 368 25.10 14.35 12.46
C LEU A 368 23.83 14.46 13.34
N GLU A 369 23.82 15.36 14.30
CA GLU A 369 22.66 15.68 15.11
C GLU A 369 21.50 16.16 14.22
N GLY A 370 20.32 15.52 14.32
CA GLY A 370 19.14 15.80 13.51
C GLY A 370 18.82 14.74 12.45
N ILE A 371 19.73 13.84 12.08
CA ILE A 371 19.36 12.63 11.31
C ILE A 371 18.76 11.59 12.27
N THR A 372 17.61 11.03 11.91
CA THR A 372 17.02 9.97 12.73
C THR A 372 17.65 8.60 12.42
N PRO A 373 17.90 7.76 13.43
CA PRO A 373 18.47 6.43 13.22
C PRO A 373 17.60 5.56 12.29
N LEU A 374 16.29 5.64 12.45
CA LEU A 374 15.34 4.88 11.61
C LEU A 374 15.49 5.28 10.13
N TRP A 375 15.59 6.56 9.82
CA TRP A 375 15.81 7.02 8.45
C TRP A 375 17.13 6.49 7.88
N MET A 376 18.22 6.55 8.69
CA MET A 376 19.54 6.02 8.31
C MET A 376 19.47 4.53 7.99
N LEU A 377 18.88 3.75 8.89
CA LEU A 377 18.74 2.30 8.71
C LEU A 377 17.90 1.97 7.46
N ASN A 378 16.79 2.69 7.24
CA ASN A 378 15.96 2.51 6.04
C ASN A 378 16.76 2.78 4.76
N HIS A 379 17.47 3.90 4.71
CA HIS A 379 18.27 4.29 3.55
C HIS A 379 19.39 3.28 3.25
N LEU A 380 20.16 2.93 4.27
CA LEU A 380 21.32 2.06 4.11
C LEU A 380 20.92 0.60 3.79
N HIS A 381 19.88 0.07 4.44
CA HIS A 381 19.38 -1.28 4.12
C HIS A 381 18.86 -1.39 2.70
N ILE A 382 18.13 -0.40 2.20
CA ILE A 382 17.65 -0.43 0.80
C ILE A 382 18.81 -0.39 -0.18
N LEU A 383 19.83 0.44 0.04
CA LEU A 383 21.02 0.47 -0.81
C LEU A 383 21.77 -0.86 -0.78
N ASP A 384 21.88 -1.45 0.41
CA ASP A 384 22.53 -2.74 0.56
C ASP A 384 21.79 -3.87 -0.17
N ILE A 385 20.46 -3.93 -0.06
CA ILE A 385 19.64 -4.93 -0.79
C ILE A 385 19.78 -4.78 -2.30
N MET A 386 19.86 -3.54 -2.79
CA MET A 386 19.99 -3.26 -4.23
C MET A 386 21.35 -3.63 -4.83
N ARG A 387 22.38 -3.88 -4.02
CA ARG A 387 23.77 -4.19 -4.46
C ARG A 387 23.86 -5.33 -5.46
N ASN A 388 22.96 -6.33 -5.36
CA ASN A 388 22.94 -7.53 -6.20
C ASN A 388 21.91 -7.44 -7.35
N GLY A 389 21.45 -6.24 -7.72
CA GLY A 389 20.46 -6.04 -8.77
C GLY A 389 19.04 -6.47 -8.38
N LYS A 390 18.79 -6.78 -7.12
CA LYS A 390 17.45 -7.06 -6.58
C LYS A 390 16.60 -5.79 -6.55
N ARG A 391 15.30 -5.96 -6.58
CA ARG A 391 14.35 -4.88 -6.28
C ARG A 391 14.40 -4.53 -4.80
N PRO A 392 14.26 -3.23 -4.46
CA PRO A 392 14.22 -2.81 -3.06
C PRO A 392 13.02 -3.44 -2.35
N MET A 393 13.31 -4.12 -1.26
CA MET A 393 12.33 -4.74 -0.39
C MET A 393 12.88 -4.81 1.03
N PHE A 394 12.47 -3.87 1.86
CA PHE A 394 12.86 -3.76 3.25
C PHE A 394 11.62 -3.46 4.08
N PHE A 395 11.34 -4.28 5.06
CA PHE A 395 10.16 -4.14 5.89
C PHE A 395 10.50 -3.30 7.13
N SER A 396 9.99 -2.07 7.22
CA SER A 396 10.38 -1.11 8.26
C SER A 396 9.28 -0.08 8.53
N ARG A 397 9.54 0.86 9.43
CA ARG A 397 8.59 1.91 9.81
C ARG A 397 8.78 3.18 8.98
N TYR A 398 7.74 4.01 8.92
CA TYR A 398 7.78 5.34 8.32
C TYR A 398 8.71 6.26 9.10
N ALA A 399 9.57 6.99 8.42
CA ALA A 399 10.59 7.89 8.99
C ALA A 399 10.54 9.31 8.37
N GLY A 400 9.36 9.82 8.08
CA GLY A 400 9.16 11.14 7.50
C GLY A 400 8.96 11.14 5.98
N LEU A 401 8.70 12.33 5.41
CA LEU A 401 8.49 12.53 3.97
C LEU A 401 9.67 12.02 3.15
N GLY A 402 9.41 11.27 2.10
CA GLY A 402 10.42 10.58 1.30
C GLY A 402 10.61 9.11 1.65
N SER A 403 9.99 8.59 2.74
CA SER A 403 10.08 7.17 3.14
C SER A 403 9.48 6.19 2.12
N HIS A 404 8.69 6.65 1.16
CA HIS A 404 8.20 5.81 0.06
C HIS A 404 9.31 5.19 -0.80
N ARG A 405 10.53 5.73 -0.73
CA ARG A 405 11.73 5.14 -1.35
C ARG A 405 12.16 3.82 -0.69
N TYR A 406 11.71 3.59 0.54
CA TYR A 406 12.12 2.49 1.42
C TYR A 406 10.95 1.57 1.77
N PRO A 407 10.33 0.90 0.76
CA PRO A 407 9.20 0.01 1.01
C PRO A 407 9.68 -1.31 1.65
N VAL A 408 8.83 -1.92 2.45
CA VAL A 408 7.42 -1.74 2.76
C VAL A 408 7.28 -1.17 4.17
N GLY A 409 6.22 -0.38 4.41
CA GLY A 409 5.92 0.15 5.75
C GLY A 409 5.37 -0.90 6.71
N PHE A 410 5.79 -0.82 7.98
CA PHE A 410 5.22 -1.56 9.11
C PHE A 410 4.54 -0.58 10.06
N SER A 411 3.22 -0.74 10.27
CA SER A 411 2.44 0.23 11.06
C SER A 411 2.56 0.05 12.59
N GLY A 412 3.09 -1.08 13.05
CA GLY A 412 3.29 -1.35 14.49
C GLY A 412 2.18 -2.15 15.13
N ASP A 413 2.28 -2.29 16.46
CA ASP A 413 1.58 -3.25 17.32
C ASP A 413 0.20 -2.72 17.78
N THR A 414 -0.78 -2.73 16.89
CA THR A 414 -2.12 -2.23 17.12
C THR A 414 -2.94 -3.12 18.07
N VAL A 415 -3.79 -2.52 18.91
CA VAL A 415 -4.72 -3.24 19.79
C VAL A 415 -5.83 -3.91 18.99
N THR A 416 -6.20 -5.14 19.35
CA THR A 416 -7.22 -5.96 18.65
C THR A 416 -8.63 -5.56 19.08
N THR A 417 -9.21 -4.53 18.45
CA THR A 417 -10.57 -4.01 18.71
C THR A 417 -11.25 -3.51 17.43
N TRP A 418 -12.56 -3.33 17.48
CA TRP A 418 -13.34 -2.73 16.40
C TRP A 418 -12.96 -1.27 16.17
N GLU A 419 -12.65 -0.54 17.23
CA GLU A 419 -12.21 0.86 17.17
C GLU A 419 -10.89 0.99 16.41
N SER A 420 -9.97 0.05 16.62
CA SER A 420 -8.70 0.00 15.86
C SER A 420 -8.95 -0.37 14.39
N LEU A 421 -9.85 -1.33 14.11
CA LEU A 421 -10.23 -1.65 12.74
C LEU A 421 -10.86 -0.45 12.03
N ASP A 422 -11.70 0.34 12.71
CA ASP A 422 -12.36 1.51 12.11
C ASP A 422 -11.36 2.59 11.68
N PHE A 423 -10.24 2.71 12.37
CA PHE A 423 -9.20 3.67 12.02
C PHE A 423 -8.31 3.21 10.85
N GLN A 424 -8.12 1.91 10.62
CA GLN A 424 -7.19 1.37 9.63
C GLN A 424 -7.45 1.83 8.18
N PRO A 425 -8.69 1.88 7.65
CA PRO A 425 -8.94 2.34 6.29
C PRO A 425 -8.53 3.80 6.08
N TYR A 426 -8.89 4.67 7.03
CA TYR A 426 -8.52 6.08 7.02
C TYR A 426 -7.01 6.28 7.08
N PHE A 427 -6.33 5.59 8.00
CA PHE A 427 -4.87 5.61 8.11
C PHE A 427 -4.19 5.17 6.81
N THR A 428 -4.67 4.07 6.21
CA THR A 428 -4.11 3.53 4.95
C THR A 428 -4.31 4.48 3.78
N ALA A 429 -5.50 5.07 3.64
CA ALA A 429 -5.81 5.96 2.53
C ALA A 429 -5.04 7.28 2.62
N ASN A 430 -4.99 7.88 3.80
CA ASN A 430 -4.31 9.15 4.00
C ASN A 430 -2.79 9.07 3.86
N ALA A 431 -2.17 7.91 4.05
CA ALA A 431 -0.74 7.74 3.85
C ALA A 431 -0.28 8.19 2.44
N THR A 432 -1.17 8.12 1.45
CA THR A 432 -0.92 8.64 0.10
C THR A 432 -0.66 10.14 0.08
N ASN A 433 -1.24 10.94 1.00
CA ASN A 433 -0.96 12.37 1.10
C ASN A 433 0.50 12.68 1.51
N ALA A 434 1.17 11.71 2.15
CA ALA A 434 2.62 11.74 2.43
C ALA A 434 3.44 10.97 1.38
N GLY A 435 2.81 10.55 0.28
CA GLY A 435 3.43 9.71 -0.75
C GLY A 435 3.72 8.28 -0.30
N TYR A 436 3.30 7.85 0.89
CA TYR A 436 3.65 6.55 1.46
C TYR A 436 2.60 5.48 1.11
N CYS A 437 2.83 4.74 0.03
CA CYS A 437 1.82 3.93 -0.64
C CYS A 437 1.85 2.43 -0.31
N TRP A 438 2.91 1.91 0.33
CA TRP A 438 3.08 0.47 0.58
C TRP A 438 3.09 0.14 2.08
N TRP A 439 1.92 0.19 2.71
CA TRP A 439 1.72 -0.18 4.10
C TRP A 439 1.44 -1.67 4.29
N SER A 440 2.08 -2.26 5.31
CA SER A 440 1.73 -3.54 5.92
C SER A 440 1.23 -3.31 7.33
N HIS A 441 -0.03 -3.62 7.58
CA HIS A 441 -0.64 -3.57 8.91
C HIS A 441 -0.58 -4.94 9.57
N ASP A 442 -0.80 -4.99 10.89
CA ASP A 442 -1.03 -6.23 11.62
C ASP A 442 -2.47 -6.66 11.41
N ILE A 443 -2.70 -7.45 10.34
CA ILE A 443 -4.05 -7.87 9.97
C ILE A 443 -4.62 -8.82 11.02
N GLY A 444 -5.74 -8.39 11.60
CA GLY A 444 -6.41 -9.01 12.73
C GLY A 444 -6.03 -8.43 14.09
N GLY A 445 -5.21 -7.36 14.12
CA GLY A 445 -4.68 -6.74 15.33
C GLY A 445 -3.55 -7.55 15.98
N HIS A 446 -2.63 -6.87 16.66
CA HIS A 446 -1.42 -7.48 17.22
C HIS A 446 -1.64 -8.00 18.64
N MET A 447 -1.95 -7.12 19.57
CA MET A 447 -1.95 -7.40 21.00
C MET A 447 -3.19 -6.92 21.72
N LEU A 448 -3.34 -7.32 22.98
CA LEU A 448 -4.42 -6.87 23.85
C LEU A 448 -5.82 -7.09 23.22
N GLY A 449 -6.83 -6.33 23.67
CA GLY A 449 -8.18 -6.46 23.15
C GLY A 449 -8.84 -7.79 23.52
N TYR A 450 -9.56 -8.37 22.56
CA TYR A 450 -10.35 -9.59 22.83
C TYR A 450 -10.47 -10.42 21.54
N ARG A 451 -10.75 -11.71 21.73
CA ARG A 451 -11.04 -12.60 20.62
C ARG A 451 -12.44 -12.38 20.09
N ASP A 452 -12.53 -12.03 18.81
CA ASP A 452 -13.77 -11.92 18.07
C ASP A 452 -13.54 -12.45 16.64
N ASP A 453 -14.16 -13.58 16.30
CA ASP A 453 -13.95 -14.24 15.01
C ASP A 453 -14.52 -13.42 13.85
N GLU A 454 -15.54 -12.62 14.09
CA GLU A 454 -16.09 -11.70 13.10
C GLU A 454 -15.13 -10.54 12.82
N LEU A 455 -14.59 -9.93 13.88
CA LEU A 455 -13.54 -8.89 13.76
C LEU A 455 -12.35 -9.41 12.97
N GLN A 456 -11.93 -10.67 13.20
CA GLN A 456 -10.83 -11.27 12.44
C GLN A 456 -11.13 -11.35 10.94
N ILE A 457 -12.36 -11.73 10.54
CA ILE A 457 -12.76 -11.78 9.14
C ILE A 457 -12.83 -10.38 8.54
N ARG A 458 -13.45 -9.42 9.20
CA ARG A 458 -13.55 -8.03 8.71
C ARG A 458 -12.17 -7.37 8.55
N TRP A 459 -11.25 -7.66 9.46
CA TRP A 459 -9.87 -7.17 9.34
C TRP A 459 -9.12 -7.84 8.19
N LEU A 460 -9.32 -9.16 7.98
CA LEU A 460 -8.76 -9.85 6.82
C LEU A 460 -9.31 -9.30 5.50
N GLN A 461 -10.61 -9.01 5.43
CA GLN A 461 -11.24 -8.39 4.25
C GLN A 461 -10.54 -7.07 3.89
N LEU A 462 -10.30 -6.22 4.90
CA LEU A 462 -9.50 -5.01 4.72
C LEU A 462 -8.07 -5.35 4.28
N GLY A 463 -7.42 -6.34 4.89
CA GLY A 463 -6.07 -6.78 4.56
C GLY A 463 -5.92 -7.22 3.10
N VAL A 464 -6.86 -8.02 2.59
CA VAL A 464 -6.91 -8.47 1.19
C VAL A 464 -7.00 -7.31 0.22
N LEU A 465 -7.69 -6.24 0.60
CA LEU A 465 -7.93 -5.01 -0.17
C LEU A 465 -7.04 -3.84 0.31
N SER A 466 -5.92 -4.13 0.92
CA SER A 466 -4.87 -3.18 1.32
C SER A 466 -3.58 -3.42 0.52
N PRO A 467 -2.58 -2.53 0.61
CA PRO A 467 -1.35 -2.68 -0.20
C PRO A 467 -0.64 -4.01 0.05
N ILE A 468 -0.41 -4.37 1.31
CA ILE A 468 0.24 -5.63 1.71
C ILE A 468 -0.68 -6.38 2.68
N ASN A 469 -0.85 -7.68 2.48
CA ASN A 469 -1.67 -8.53 3.36
C ASN A 469 -0.80 -9.43 4.23
N ARG A 470 -0.49 -8.97 5.44
CA ARG A 470 0.33 -9.69 6.42
C ARG A 470 -0.49 -10.02 7.66
N LEU A 471 -0.78 -11.31 7.86
CA LEU A 471 -1.35 -11.78 9.12
C LEU A 471 -0.28 -11.69 10.20
N HIS A 472 -0.58 -11.02 11.32
CA HIS A 472 0.37 -10.92 12.41
C HIS A 472 -0.34 -10.91 13.77
N SER A 473 0.35 -11.37 14.81
CA SER A 473 -0.11 -11.35 16.19
C SER A 473 1.04 -11.51 17.17
N THR A 474 0.77 -11.14 18.42
CA THR A 474 1.67 -11.32 19.56
C THR A 474 1.85 -12.79 19.96
N LYS A 475 2.75 -13.02 20.93
CA LYS A 475 3.13 -14.33 21.51
C LYS A 475 2.00 -14.99 22.33
N ASP A 476 0.90 -14.31 22.60
CA ASP A 476 -0.25 -14.89 23.30
C ASP A 476 -0.76 -16.12 22.55
N ILE A 477 -0.96 -17.23 23.28
CA ILE A 477 -1.34 -18.52 22.70
C ILE A 477 -2.72 -18.50 22.05
N PHE A 478 -3.61 -17.56 22.43
CA PHE A 478 -4.96 -17.40 21.91
C PHE A 478 -5.09 -16.40 20.78
N ALA A 479 -4.01 -15.62 20.49
CA ALA A 479 -4.03 -14.56 19.50
C ALA A 479 -3.71 -15.03 18.07
N GLY A 480 -3.52 -16.35 17.83
CA GLY A 480 -3.21 -16.91 16.52
C GLY A 480 -4.26 -16.59 15.46
N LYS A 481 -3.79 -16.43 14.20
CA LYS A 481 -4.62 -16.09 13.03
C LYS A 481 -4.86 -17.28 12.11
N GLU A 482 -4.54 -18.47 12.55
CA GLU A 482 -4.75 -19.69 11.79
C GLU A 482 -6.26 -19.94 11.58
N PRO A 483 -6.72 -20.16 10.33
CA PRO A 483 -8.15 -20.27 10.01
C PRO A 483 -8.88 -21.35 10.80
N TRP A 484 -8.20 -22.48 11.08
CA TRP A 484 -8.78 -23.62 11.83
C TRP A 484 -8.99 -23.34 13.32
N HIS A 485 -8.56 -22.18 13.83
CA HIS A 485 -8.84 -21.73 15.19
C HIS A 485 -10.12 -20.89 15.28
N LEU A 486 -10.70 -20.47 14.14
CA LEU A 486 -11.99 -19.78 14.12
C LEU A 486 -13.14 -20.79 14.31
N ARG A 487 -14.33 -20.27 14.63
CA ARG A 487 -15.55 -21.07 14.59
C ARG A 487 -15.65 -21.80 13.23
N LYS A 488 -16.14 -23.03 13.28
CA LYS A 488 -16.16 -23.93 12.13
C LYS A 488 -16.91 -23.36 10.92
N ASP A 489 -17.99 -22.62 11.17
CA ASP A 489 -18.80 -21.96 10.14
C ASP A 489 -18.06 -20.80 9.44
N LEU A 490 -17.07 -20.21 10.08
CA LEU A 490 -16.31 -19.07 9.55
C LEU A 490 -14.95 -19.47 8.94
N CYS A 491 -14.51 -20.70 9.17
CA CYS A 491 -13.20 -21.17 8.74
C CYS A 491 -13.04 -21.11 7.20
N GLU A 492 -14.03 -21.60 6.42
CA GLU A 492 -13.94 -21.57 4.96
C GLU A 492 -14.03 -20.14 4.42
N THR A 493 -14.88 -19.30 4.98
CA THR A 493 -14.95 -17.87 4.63
C THR A 493 -13.58 -17.19 4.78
N TYR A 494 -12.88 -17.43 5.88
CA TYR A 494 -11.54 -16.89 6.12
C TYR A 494 -10.52 -17.37 5.09
N LYS A 495 -10.54 -18.67 4.74
CA LYS A 495 -9.68 -19.28 3.71
C LYS A 495 -9.95 -18.69 2.33
N ASP A 496 -11.22 -18.47 1.98
CA ASP A 496 -11.59 -17.91 0.68
C ASP A 496 -11.08 -16.48 0.50
N TRP A 497 -11.08 -15.69 1.57
CA TRP A 497 -10.46 -14.36 1.55
C TRP A 497 -8.95 -14.42 1.33
N LEU A 498 -8.23 -15.35 1.96
CA LEU A 498 -6.81 -15.56 1.71
C LEU A 498 -6.54 -16.00 0.27
N ARG A 499 -7.37 -16.89 -0.28
CA ARG A 499 -7.28 -17.31 -1.70
C ARG A 499 -7.57 -16.16 -2.65
N LEU A 500 -8.51 -15.28 -2.32
CA LEU A 500 -8.83 -14.10 -3.13
C LEU A 500 -7.63 -13.18 -3.30
N ARG A 501 -6.80 -12.99 -2.25
CA ARG A 501 -5.58 -12.17 -2.35
C ARG A 501 -4.64 -12.65 -3.45
N HIS A 502 -4.43 -13.96 -3.58
CA HIS A 502 -3.62 -14.54 -4.65
C HIS A 502 -4.33 -14.52 -6.01
N LYS A 503 -5.67 -14.62 -6.04
CA LYS A 503 -6.44 -14.48 -7.30
C LYS A 503 -6.29 -13.10 -7.91
N ILE A 504 -6.37 -12.04 -7.12
CA ILE A 504 -6.27 -10.66 -7.61
C ILE A 504 -4.81 -10.20 -7.87
N PHE A 505 -3.84 -11.08 -7.72
CA PHE A 505 -2.41 -10.76 -7.92
C PHE A 505 -2.12 -10.08 -9.28
N PRO A 506 -2.62 -10.56 -10.45
CA PRO A 506 -2.34 -9.92 -11.74
C PRO A 506 -2.77 -8.44 -11.77
N TYR A 507 -3.91 -8.12 -11.17
CA TYR A 507 -4.38 -6.75 -11.00
C TYR A 507 -3.45 -5.95 -10.07
N LEU A 508 -3.13 -6.47 -8.89
CA LEU A 508 -2.26 -5.82 -7.91
C LEU A 508 -0.86 -5.54 -8.47
N TYR A 509 -0.30 -6.52 -9.18
CA TYR A 509 1.03 -6.39 -9.75
C TYR A 509 1.07 -5.36 -10.89
N THR A 510 0.01 -5.28 -11.68
CA THR A 510 -0.17 -4.21 -12.65
C THR A 510 -0.26 -2.83 -11.97
N MET A 511 -0.95 -2.73 -10.83
CA MET A 511 -1.02 -1.48 -10.07
C MET A 511 0.33 -1.10 -9.43
N ASN A 512 1.16 -2.08 -9.05
CA ASN A 512 2.54 -1.85 -8.64
C ASN A 512 3.36 -1.21 -9.78
N TYR A 513 3.26 -1.77 -10.99
CA TYR A 513 3.91 -1.17 -12.18
C TYR A 513 3.37 0.23 -12.47
N ARG A 514 2.06 0.46 -12.33
CA ARG A 514 1.45 1.79 -12.47
C ARG A 514 2.00 2.78 -11.43
N THR A 515 2.19 2.34 -10.18
CA THR A 515 2.79 3.17 -9.13
C THR A 515 4.22 3.57 -9.50
N TYR A 516 5.00 2.63 -10.00
CA TYR A 516 6.37 2.88 -10.48
C TYR A 516 6.39 3.76 -11.74
N ASN A 517 5.65 3.39 -12.79
CA ASN A 517 5.76 3.99 -14.12
C ASN A 517 4.96 5.29 -14.29
N GLU A 518 3.78 5.36 -13.66
CA GLU A 518 2.85 6.50 -13.77
C GLU A 518 2.80 7.35 -12.51
N LEU A 519 3.56 6.99 -11.47
CA LEU A 519 3.60 7.69 -10.18
C LEU A 519 2.21 7.82 -9.54
N THR A 520 1.39 6.78 -9.72
CA THR A 520 0.00 6.77 -9.23
C THR A 520 -0.19 5.63 -8.23
N PRO A 521 -0.34 5.94 -6.94
CA PRO A 521 -0.49 4.94 -5.88
C PRO A 521 -1.66 3.98 -6.07
N LEU A 522 -1.54 2.76 -5.48
CA LEU A 522 -2.62 1.77 -5.46
C LEU A 522 -3.85 2.28 -4.70
N ILE A 523 -3.64 2.86 -3.52
CA ILE A 523 -4.71 3.40 -2.67
C ILE A 523 -4.78 4.91 -2.86
N LEU A 524 -5.98 5.42 -3.16
CA LEU A 524 -6.24 6.85 -3.24
C LEU A 524 -7.50 7.19 -2.42
N PRO A 525 -7.44 8.19 -1.52
CA PRO A 525 -8.64 8.74 -0.90
C PRO A 525 -9.66 9.20 -1.96
N MET A 526 -10.94 9.15 -1.64
CA MET A 526 -12.01 9.49 -2.60
C MET A 526 -11.88 10.91 -3.18
N TYR A 527 -11.34 11.86 -2.42
CA TYR A 527 -11.17 13.25 -2.86
C TYR A 527 -10.09 13.45 -3.94
N TYR A 528 -9.26 12.44 -4.25
CA TYR A 528 -8.30 12.56 -5.35
C TYR A 528 -8.96 12.69 -6.72
N TYR A 529 -10.14 12.10 -6.90
CA TYR A 529 -10.94 12.23 -8.13
C TYR A 529 -12.18 13.11 -7.96
N CYS A 530 -12.56 13.42 -6.72
CA CYS A 530 -13.73 14.24 -6.42
C CYS A 530 -13.40 15.32 -5.38
N PRO A 531 -12.40 16.19 -5.63
CA PRO A 531 -11.87 17.12 -4.60
C PRO A 531 -12.86 18.19 -4.14
N GLU A 532 -13.84 18.53 -4.97
CA GLU A 532 -14.86 19.56 -4.67
C GLU A 532 -16.10 18.96 -3.98
N CYS A 533 -16.12 17.65 -3.73
CA CYS A 533 -17.27 16.99 -3.14
C CYS A 533 -17.04 16.72 -1.64
N ASP A 534 -17.82 17.37 -0.76
CA ASP A 534 -17.71 17.19 0.69
C ASP A 534 -17.91 15.73 1.14
N ASN A 535 -18.72 14.96 0.41
CA ASN A 535 -18.90 13.54 0.70
C ASN A 535 -17.59 12.72 0.54
N ALA A 536 -16.70 13.13 -0.36
CA ALA A 536 -15.40 12.48 -0.54
C ALA A 536 -14.50 12.58 0.70
N TYR A 537 -14.70 13.61 1.52
CA TYR A 537 -14.00 13.82 2.81
C TYR A 537 -14.79 13.24 3.98
N LYS A 538 -16.13 13.31 3.92
CA LYS A 538 -17.01 12.80 4.99
C LYS A 538 -16.92 11.28 5.15
N TYR A 539 -16.94 10.54 4.05
CA TYR A 539 -16.84 9.08 4.03
C TYR A 539 -15.38 8.65 3.96
N ARG A 540 -14.59 9.07 4.94
CA ARG A 540 -13.12 8.97 5.01
C ARG A 540 -12.56 7.55 4.92
N ASN A 541 -13.33 6.54 5.28
CA ASN A 541 -12.94 5.13 5.23
C ASN A 541 -13.07 4.51 3.83
N GLN A 542 -13.73 5.20 2.89
CA GLN A 542 -13.76 4.79 1.49
C GLN A 542 -12.49 5.18 0.77
N TYR A 543 -12.04 4.33 -0.14
CA TYR A 543 -10.85 4.60 -0.95
C TYR A 543 -10.94 3.91 -2.31
N PHE A 544 -10.29 4.50 -3.31
CA PHE A 544 -10.04 3.82 -4.58
C PHE A 544 -8.93 2.78 -4.39
N PHE A 545 -9.15 1.60 -4.97
CA PHE A 545 -8.22 0.49 -4.97
C PHE A 545 -7.78 0.19 -6.41
N GLY A 546 -6.68 0.79 -6.82
CA GLY A 546 -6.20 0.81 -8.20
C GLY A 546 -7.06 1.69 -9.10
N SER A 547 -7.15 1.32 -10.39
CA SER A 547 -7.86 2.10 -11.42
C SER A 547 -9.32 1.70 -11.60
N GLU A 548 -9.71 0.52 -11.10
CA GLU A 548 -10.99 -0.11 -11.47
C GLU A 548 -11.99 -0.20 -10.33
N LEU A 549 -11.54 -0.13 -9.08
CA LEU A 549 -12.34 -0.44 -7.90
C LEU A 549 -12.36 0.71 -6.90
N PHE A 550 -13.43 0.81 -6.11
CA PHE A 550 -13.38 1.45 -4.80
C PHE A 550 -13.92 0.51 -3.71
N VAL A 551 -13.48 0.72 -2.49
CA VAL A 551 -13.79 -0.10 -1.31
C VAL A 551 -14.42 0.79 -0.24
N ALA A 552 -15.47 0.28 0.41
CA ALA A 552 -16.11 0.91 1.56
C ALA A 552 -16.13 -0.08 2.74
N PRO A 553 -15.09 -0.10 3.59
CA PRO A 553 -14.92 -1.08 4.65
C PRO A 553 -16.07 -1.12 5.65
N ILE A 554 -16.51 -2.33 6.03
CA ILE A 554 -17.36 -2.55 7.19
C ILE A 554 -16.45 -2.70 8.41
N THR A 555 -16.57 -1.79 9.34
CA THR A 555 -15.73 -1.65 10.53
C THR A 555 -16.50 -1.74 11.85
N SER A 556 -17.69 -2.29 11.79
CA SER A 556 -18.57 -2.51 12.96
C SER A 556 -19.14 -3.92 12.96
N PRO A 557 -19.52 -4.45 14.13
CA PRO A 557 -20.12 -5.78 14.24
C PRO A 557 -21.40 -5.92 13.43
N ASN A 558 -21.69 -7.15 12.99
CA ASN A 558 -22.94 -7.49 12.35
C ASN A 558 -24.14 -7.28 13.30
N ASP A 559 -25.27 -6.87 12.74
CA ASP A 559 -26.54 -6.87 13.45
C ASP A 559 -26.98 -8.31 13.80
N LYS A 560 -27.42 -8.51 15.03
CA LYS A 560 -27.75 -9.84 15.56
C LYS A 560 -28.96 -10.49 14.88
N ASN A 561 -29.90 -9.70 14.38
CA ASN A 561 -31.11 -10.22 13.76
C ASN A 561 -30.90 -10.47 12.27
N SER A 562 -30.36 -9.51 11.55
CA SER A 562 -30.09 -9.66 10.11
C SER A 562 -28.88 -10.53 9.83
N GLN A 563 -27.93 -10.67 10.74
CA GLN A 563 -26.63 -11.30 10.57
C GLN A 563 -25.74 -10.59 9.51
N LEU A 564 -25.98 -9.31 9.26
CA LEU A 564 -25.31 -8.49 8.28
C LEU A 564 -24.50 -7.37 8.94
N GLY A 565 -23.30 -7.15 8.45
CA GLY A 565 -22.59 -5.89 8.64
C GLY A 565 -23.08 -4.83 7.66
N SER A 566 -23.02 -3.58 8.05
CA SER A 566 -23.47 -2.48 7.21
C SER A 566 -22.52 -1.29 7.24
N VAL A 567 -22.52 -0.53 6.14
CA VAL A 567 -21.77 0.73 6.00
C VAL A 567 -22.52 1.71 5.12
N GLU A 568 -22.45 2.99 5.44
CA GLU A 568 -22.91 4.03 4.53
C GLU A 568 -21.87 4.28 3.44
N VAL A 569 -22.28 4.16 2.20
CA VAL A 569 -21.43 4.32 1.01
C VAL A 569 -21.89 5.52 0.22
N TRP A 570 -20.97 6.42 -0.07
CA TRP A 570 -21.15 7.45 -1.07
C TRP A 570 -20.66 6.95 -2.42
N PHE A 571 -21.54 6.94 -3.42
CA PHE A 571 -21.22 6.57 -4.78
C PHE A 571 -20.95 7.86 -5.61
N PRO A 572 -19.74 8.03 -6.13
CA PRO A 572 -19.46 9.11 -7.11
C PRO A 572 -20.35 9.01 -8.36
N GLU A 573 -20.34 10.03 -9.20
CA GLU A 573 -21.06 10.00 -10.46
C GLU A 573 -20.74 8.77 -11.32
N GLY A 574 -21.74 8.25 -12.04
CA GLY A 574 -21.60 7.10 -12.93
C GLY A 574 -22.38 5.86 -12.46
N LEU A 575 -22.05 4.72 -13.05
CA LEU A 575 -22.57 3.42 -12.64
C LEU A 575 -21.47 2.64 -11.94
N TRP A 576 -21.86 1.92 -10.90
CA TRP A 576 -20.99 1.13 -10.08
C TRP A 576 -21.55 -0.28 -9.90
N PHE A 577 -20.74 -1.28 -10.04
CA PHE A 577 -21.16 -2.67 -9.93
C PHE A 577 -20.53 -3.31 -8.71
N ASP A 578 -21.35 -3.93 -7.87
CA ASP A 578 -20.84 -4.74 -6.78
C ASP A 578 -19.96 -5.87 -7.31
N PHE A 579 -18.74 -5.96 -6.79
CA PHE A 579 -17.72 -6.91 -7.27
C PHE A 579 -18.14 -8.37 -7.09
N PHE A 580 -18.93 -8.69 -6.05
CA PHE A 580 -19.34 -10.07 -5.76
C PHE A 580 -20.65 -10.45 -6.45
N SER A 581 -21.64 -9.62 -6.38
CA SER A 581 -23.01 -9.93 -6.88
C SER A 581 -23.28 -9.42 -8.30
N GLY A 582 -22.44 -8.53 -8.85
CA GLY A 582 -22.70 -7.91 -10.16
C GLY A 582 -23.91 -6.95 -10.19
N LEU A 583 -24.53 -6.63 -9.05
CA LEU A 583 -25.63 -5.69 -8.96
C LEU A 583 -25.15 -4.26 -9.27
N CYS A 584 -25.96 -3.52 -10.01
CA CYS A 584 -25.63 -2.18 -10.50
C CYS A 584 -26.22 -1.08 -9.60
N TYR A 585 -25.38 -0.20 -9.12
CA TYR A 585 -25.71 1.00 -8.32
C TYR A 585 -25.53 2.27 -9.15
N LYS A 586 -26.51 3.16 -9.13
CA LYS A 586 -26.36 4.50 -9.71
C LYS A 586 -25.62 5.40 -8.76
N GLY A 587 -24.70 6.20 -9.29
CA GLY A 587 -23.93 7.19 -8.55
C GLY A 587 -24.70 8.46 -8.18
N ASN A 588 -23.96 9.47 -7.70
CA ASN A 588 -24.46 10.72 -7.14
C ASN A 588 -25.42 10.54 -5.96
N LYS A 589 -25.21 9.52 -5.13
CA LYS A 589 -26.03 9.25 -3.96
C LYS A 589 -25.27 8.53 -2.86
N THR A 590 -25.82 8.60 -1.67
CA THR A 590 -25.43 7.75 -0.54
C THR A 590 -26.42 6.61 -0.41
N ALA A 591 -25.93 5.44 -0.05
CA ALA A 591 -26.76 4.28 0.26
C ALA A 591 -26.12 3.48 1.42
N LYS A 592 -26.96 2.95 2.30
CA LYS A 592 -26.49 1.98 3.31
C LYS A 592 -26.44 0.60 2.68
N ILE A 593 -25.26 0.00 2.72
CA ILE A 593 -24.94 -1.27 2.07
C ILE A 593 -24.80 -2.35 3.13
N HIS A 594 -25.36 -3.53 2.87
CA HIS A 594 -25.38 -4.65 3.81
C HIS A 594 -24.70 -5.86 3.20
N ARG A 595 -23.73 -6.45 3.92
CA ARG A 595 -22.99 -7.65 3.50
C ARG A 595 -22.81 -8.65 4.65
N ASN A 596 -22.97 -9.93 4.32
CA ASN A 596 -22.53 -11.02 5.19
C ASN A 596 -20.98 -11.06 5.25
N LEU A 597 -20.41 -12.06 5.92
CA LEU A 597 -18.97 -12.21 6.07
C LEU A 597 -18.27 -12.80 4.81
N GLU A 598 -19.05 -13.35 3.89
CA GLU A 598 -18.54 -13.89 2.62
C GLU A 598 -18.28 -12.78 1.58
N GLU A 599 -18.87 -11.60 1.78
CA GLU A 599 -18.80 -10.47 0.87
C GLU A 599 -18.33 -9.19 1.59
N TYR A 600 -17.85 -8.25 0.80
CA TYR A 600 -17.41 -6.94 1.27
C TYR A 600 -17.85 -5.85 0.29
N PRO A 601 -18.13 -4.62 0.75
CA PRO A 601 -18.50 -3.52 -0.15
C PRO A 601 -17.32 -3.10 -1.03
N VAL A 602 -17.21 -3.74 -2.19
CA VAL A 602 -16.24 -3.45 -3.26
C VAL A 602 -17.02 -3.18 -4.52
N PHE A 603 -16.76 -2.06 -5.16
CA PHE A 603 -17.50 -1.62 -6.33
C PHE A 603 -16.56 -1.35 -7.50
N ALA A 604 -16.88 -1.98 -8.63
CA ALA A 604 -16.21 -1.75 -9.90
C ALA A 604 -16.91 -0.60 -10.66
N LYS A 605 -16.11 0.29 -11.24
CA LYS A 605 -16.67 1.34 -12.13
C LYS A 605 -17.28 0.73 -13.38
N ALA A 606 -18.21 1.42 -14.03
CA ALA A 606 -18.70 1.04 -15.35
C ALA A 606 -17.54 0.84 -16.34
N GLY A 607 -17.53 -0.26 -17.03
CA GLY A 607 -16.49 -0.64 -17.98
C GLY A 607 -15.23 -1.23 -17.33
N ALA A 608 -15.17 -1.44 -16.02
CA ALA A 608 -13.99 -1.97 -15.34
C ALA A 608 -13.53 -3.31 -15.93
N ILE A 609 -12.20 -3.48 -15.99
CA ILE A 609 -11.55 -4.69 -16.50
C ILE A 609 -10.55 -5.15 -15.44
N ILE A 610 -10.78 -6.32 -14.85
CA ILE A 610 -9.99 -6.81 -13.72
C ILE A 610 -9.43 -8.20 -14.06
N PRO A 611 -8.14 -8.28 -14.46
CA PRO A 611 -7.48 -9.56 -14.66
C PRO A 611 -7.16 -10.22 -13.32
N THR A 612 -7.45 -11.52 -13.23
CA THR A 612 -7.20 -12.35 -12.06
C THR A 612 -6.63 -13.71 -12.45
N ALA A 613 -6.00 -14.41 -11.53
CA ALA A 613 -5.57 -15.80 -11.73
C ALA A 613 -6.76 -16.74 -11.51
N SER A 614 -6.98 -17.67 -12.43
CA SER A 614 -8.06 -18.66 -12.29
C SER A 614 -7.80 -19.64 -11.14
N ASN A 615 -6.52 -20.02 -10.95
CA ASN A 615 -6.06 -20.84 -9.82
C ASN A 615 -5.09 -20.02 -8.95
N ALA A 616 -5.29 -20.06 -7.64
CA ALA A 616 -4.56 -19.23 -6.68
C ALA A 616 -4.06 -20.05 -5.47
N ASN A 617 -3.82 -21.34 -5.62
CA ASN A 617 -3.39 -22.21 -4.52
C ASN A 617 -1.86 -22.30 -4.37
N ASP A 618 -1.10 -21.70 -5.28
CA ASP A 618 0.36 -21.72 -5.28
C ASP A 618 0.93 -20.61 -4.40
N ASN A 619 1.96 -20.91 -3.63
CA ASN A 619 2.71 -19.93 -2.86
C ASN A 619 3.48 -18.97 -3.78
N ALA A 620 4.12 -19.50 -4.83
CA ALA A 620 4.85 -18.69 -5.79
C ALA A 620 3.89 -17.88 -6.68
N LEU A 621 4.06 -16.58 -6.67
CA LEU A 621 3.38 -15.66 -7.55
C LEU A 621 4.17 -15.47 -8.86
N GLY A 622 3.46 -15.48 -9.98
CA GLY A 622 4.08 -15.32 -11.30
C GLY A 622 3.04 -15.34 -12.41
N ASN A 623 3.53 -15.33 -13.65
CA ASN A 623 2.72 -15.28 -14.85
C ASN A 623 1.94 -16.59 -15.03
N LYS A 624 0.62 -16.52 -15.15
CA LYS A 624 -0.27 -17.68 -15.14
C LYS A 624 -0.73 -18.04 -16.57
N ALA A 625 -0.88 -19.36 -16.81
CA ALA A 625 -1.49 -19.86 -18.03
C ALA A 625 -3.02 -19.75 -17.98
N ASP A 626 -3.62 -19.92 -16.80
CA ASP A 626 -5.05 -19.86 -16.59
C ASP A 626 -5.44 -18.48 -16.03
N MET A 627 -6.06 -17.67 -16.87
CA MET A 627 -6.44 -16.29 -16.54
C MET A 627 -7.96 -16.13 -16.54
N THR A 628 -8.47 -15.40 -15.57
CA THR A 628 -9.83 -14.87 -15.55
C THR A 628 -9.79 -13.36 -15.75
N VAL A 629 -10.72 -12.84 -16.54
CA VAL A 629 -10.90 -11.40 -16.71
C VAL A 629 -12.35 -11.04 -16.38
N ASP A 630 -12.57 -10.33 -15.30
CA ASP A 630 -13.88 -9.77 -14.97
C ASP A 630 -14.06 -8.46 -15.74
N VAL A 631 -15.08 -8.40 -16.60
CA VAL A 631 -15.41 -7.27 -17.49
C VAL A 631 -16.77 -6.73 -17.09
N PHE A 632 -16.82 -5.51 -16.57
CA PHE A 632 -18.06 -4.89 -16.10
C PHE A 632 -18.73 -4.07 -17.20
N ALA A 633 -20.07 -4.11 -17.22
CA ALA A 633 -20.88 -3.40 -18.21
C ALA A 633 -20.75 -1.86 -18.07
N GLY A 634 -21.20 -1.13 -19.10
CA GLY A 634 -21.66 0.24 -18.94
C GLY A 634 -20.80 1.36 -19.52
N SER A 635 -19.54 1.14 -19.89
CA SER A 635 -18.67 2.18 -20.46
C SER A 635 -17.51 1.61 -21.27
N ASN A 636 -16.93 2.42 -22.15
CA ASN A 636 -15.63 2.12 -22.76
C ASN A 636 -14.53 2.10 -21.71
N ASN A 637 -13.56 1.21 -21.87
CA ASN A 637 -12.36 1.19 -21.03
C ASN A 637 -11.21 0.46 -21.71
N THR A 638 -10.00 0.74 -21.28
CA THR A 638 -8.79 0.02 -21.66
C THR A 638 -7.98 -0.29 -20.41
N PHE A 639 -7.48 -1.52 -20.30
CA PHE A 639 -6.60 -1.94 -19.21
C PHE A 639 -5.38 -2.65 -19.78
N LYS A 640 -4.20 -2.35 -19.23
CA LYS A 640 -2.92 -2.92 -19.67
C LYS A 640 -2.38 -3.85 -18.58
N LEU A 641 -2.56 -5.15 -18.76
CA LEU A 641 -1.96 -6.15 -17.88
C LEU A 641 -0.45 -6.13 -18.06
N TYR A 642 0.26 -5.89 -16.97
CA TYR A 642 1.71 -5.89 -16.92
C TYR A 642 2.25 -7.19 -16.33
N GLU A 643 3.28 -7.77 -16.98
CA GLU A 643 3.92 -8.99 -16.55
C GLU A 643 5.44 -8.91 -16.78
N ASP A 644 6.23 -9.41 -15.82
CA ASP A 644 7.69 -9.53 -15.92
C ASP A 644 8.20 -10.78 -15.16
N LYS A 645 9.51 -10.87 -14.89
CA LYS A 645 10.10 -12.01 -14.16
C LYS A 645 9.82 -12.00 -12.64
N GLY A 646 9.24 -10.92 -12.12
CA GLY A 646 8.76 -10.80 -10.74
C GLY A 646 9.79 -10.31 -9.71
N ASP A 647 11.07 -10.65 -9.84
CA ASP A 647 12.12 -10.27 -8.90
C ASP A 647 13.42 -10.01 -9.69
N GLY A 648 13.90 -8.81 -9.69
CA GLY A 648 15.02 -8.37 -10.52
C GLY A 648 14.69 -7.13 -11.34
N ASN A 649 15.71 -6.49 -11.92
CA ASN A 649 15.60 -5.19 -12.56
C ASN A 649 15.61 -5.25 -14.10
N GLU A 650 15.48 -6.43 -14.70
CA GLU A 650 15.51 -6.64 -16.15
C GLU A 650 14.36 -5.90 -16.86
N PHE A 651 13.26 -5.66 -16.18
CA PHE A 651 12.14 -4.88 -16.69
C PHE A 651 12.54 -3.46 -17.13
N LYS A 652 13.56 -2.87 -16.49
CA LYS A 652 14.12 -1.55 -16.89
C LYS A 652 14.74 -1.56 -18.28
N ASN A 653 15.11 -2.74 -18.77
CA ASN A 653 15.67 -2.96 -20.09
C ASN A 653 14.64 -3.51 -21.10
N GLY A 654 13.33 -3.43 -20.76
CA GLY A 654 12.25 -3.88 -21.62
C GLY A 654 11.91 -5.37 -21.52
N GLU A 655 12.47 -6.10 -20.53
CA GLU A 655 12.13 -7.50 -20.24
C GLU A 655 10.78 -7.59 -19.50
N CYS A 656 9.72 -7.16 -20.19
CA CYS A 656 8.35 -7.21 -19.69
C CYS A 656 7.39 -7.47 -20.85
N VAL A 657 6.14 -7.79 -20.50
CA VAL A 657 5.03 -7.99 -21.44
C VAL A 657 3.84 -7.14 -21.03
N ILE A 658 3.20 -6.53 -22.02
CA ILE A 658 1.92 -5.86 -21.88
C ILE A 658 0.88 -6.59 -22.73
N THR A 659 -0.20 -7.05 -22.09
CA THR A 659 -1.41 -7.51 -22.76
C THR A 659 -2.49 -6.47 -22.58
N GLU A 660 -2.91 -5.82 -23.66
CA GLU A 660 -3.96 -4.79 -23.61
C GLU A 660 -5.34 -5.41 -23.73
N PHE A 661 -6.23 -5.02 -22.84
CA PHE A 661 -7.66 -5.33 -22.87
C PHE A 661 -8.43 -4.05 -23.23
N GLU A 662 -9.40 -4.17 -24.12
CA GLU A 662 -10.23 -3.07 -24.55
C GLU A 662 -11.71 -3.47 -24.49
N LEU A 663 -12.54 -2.63 -23.89
CA LEU A 663 -13.99 -2.73 -23.93
C LEU A 663 -14.56 -1.55 -24.71
N SER A 664 -15.16 -1.82 -25.85
CA SER A 664 -15.95 -0.86 -26.62
C SER A 664 -17.42 -1.06 -26.30
N TRP A 665 -18.08 0.02 -25.84
CA TRP A 665 -19.45 0.02 -25.36
C TRP A 665 -20.36 0.86 -26.24
N GLY A 666 -21.49 0.30 -26.74
CA GLY A 666 -22.46 0.99 -27.58
C GLY A 666 -23.77 0.18 -27.74
N GLU A 667 -24.31 0.09 -28.94
CA GLU A 667 -25.47 -0.81 -29.25
C GLU A 667 -25.15 -2.28 -28.99
N LYS A 668 -23.88 -2.61 -29.10
CA LYS A 668 -23.29 -3.87 -28.66
C LYS A 668 -22.05 -3.59 -27.83
N ALA A 669 -21.64 -4.53 -27.02
CA ALA A 669 -20.36 -4.47 -26.32
C ALA A 669 -19.35 -5.40 -27.02
N VAL A 670 -18.12 -4.92 -27.20
CA VAL A 670 -17.03 -5.73 -27.76
C VAL A 670 -15.85 -5.68 -26.80
N PHE A 671 -15.55 -6.80 -26.19
CA PHE A 671 -14.35 -6.96 -25.36
C PHE A 671 -13.25 -7.61 -26.20
N THR A 672 -12.07 -7.01 -26.18
CA THR A 672 -10.91 -7.49 -26.95
C THR A 672 -9.73 -7.76 -26.04
N VAL A 673 -9.11 -8.92 -26.17
CA VAL A 673 -7.77 -9.23 -25.66
C VAL A 673 -6.81 -9.08 -26.82
N LYS A 674 -5.96 -8.06 -26.82
CA LYS A 674 -4.96 -7.83 -27.87
C LYS A 674 -3.83 -8.87 -27.78
N SER A 675 -3.11 -9.06 -28.88
CA SER A 675 -1.86 -9.81 -28.87
C SER A 675 -0.88 -9.24 -27.83
N ALA A 676 -0.20 -10.09 -27.10
CA ALA A 676 0.79 -9.70 -26.12
C ALA A 676 1.97 -8.97 -26.80
N CYS A 677 2.44 -7.88 -26.19
CA CYS A 677 3.52 -7.05 -26.70
C CYS A 677 4.70 -7.02 -25.71
N GLY A 678 5.92 -7.21 -26.22
CA GLY A 678 7.15 -7.25 -25.40
C GLY A 678 7.85 -8.61 -25.51
N ASN A 679 8.63 -8.98 -24.48
CA ASN A 679 9.31 -10.28 -24.45
C ASN A 679 8.37 -11.41 -24.01
N THR A 680 7.65 -12.01 -24.97
CA THR A 680 6.68 -13.07 -24.71
C THR A 680 7.29 -14.39 -24.19
N GLU A 681 8.62 -14.54 -24.21
CA GLU A 681 9.30 -15.73 -23.67
C GLU A 681 9.18 -15.85 -22.13
N ILE A 682 8.88 -14.73 -21.44
CA ILE A 682 8.73 -14.70 -20.00
C ILE A 682 7.32 -15.06 -19.50
N ILE A 683 6.37 -15.24 -20.41
CA ILE A 683 4.99 -15.66 -20.10
C ILE A 683 4.67 -16.99 -20.78
N PRO A 684 3.64 -17.72 -20.33
CA PRO A 684 3.17 -18.93 -21.04
C PRO A 684 2.80 -18.63 -22.49
N ASN A 685 3.30 -19.43 -23.44
CA ASN A 685 3.02 -19.26 -24.89
C ASN A 685 1.53 -19.41 -25.25
N PHE A 686 0.80 -20.18 -24.45
CA PHE A 686 -0.64 -20.41 -24.58
C PHE A 686 -1.34 -20.14 -23.27
N ARG A 687 -2.53 -19.56 -23.35
CA ARG A 687 -3.39 -19.28 -22.20
C ARG A 687 -4.79 -19.82 -22.36
N ASN A 688 -5.38 -20.20 -21.25
CA ASN A 688 -6.80 -20.41 -21.09
C ASN A 688 -7.40 -19.12 -20.53
N TRP A 689 -8.41 -18.61 -21.20
CA TRP A 689 -9.11 -17.40 -20.81
C TRP A 689 -10.50 -17.70 -20.32
N ASN A 690 -10.84 -17.29 -19.11
CA ASN A 690 -12.20 -17.28 -18.58
C ASN A 690 -12.68 -15.83 -18.53
N ILE A 691 -13.42 -15.40 -19.54
CA ILE A 691 -13.92 -14.03 -19.64
C ILE A 691 -15.30 -13.96 -19.00
N LYS A 692 -15.44 -13.16 -17.96
CA LYS A 692 -16.65 -13.00 -17.15
C LYS A 692 -17.26 -11.62 -17.40
N LEU A 693 -18.39 -11.59 -18.10
CA LEU A 693 -19.18 -10.38 -18.33
C LEU A 693 -20.11 -10.18 -17.14
N ARG A 694 -19.82 -9.16 -16.34
CA ARG A 694 -20.47 -8.86 -15.06
C ARG A 694 -21.40 -7.67 -15.17
N GLY A 695 -22.59 -7.78 -14.59
CA GLY A 695 -23.59 -6.72 -14.70
C GLY A 695 -24.17 -6.55 -16.12
N PHE A 696 -23.94 -7.52 -17.00
CA PHE A 696 -24.65 -7.61 -18.27
C PHE A 696 -26.03 -8.23 -18.09
N ALA A 697 -26.92 -7.99 -19.05
CA ALA A 697 -28.24 -8.60 -19.05
C ALA A 697 -28.14 -10.13 -19.17
N LYS A 698 -29.06 -10.84 -18.54
CA LYS A 698 -29.08 -12.31 -18.50
C LYS A 698 -29.18 -12.96 -19.90
N ASP A 699 -29.88 -12.32 -20.82
CA ASP A 699 -30.19 -12.82 -22.19
C ASP A 699 -29.15 -12.40 -23.24
N VAL A 700 -28.00 -11.88 -22.80
CA VAL A 700 -26.90 -11.47 -23.68
C VAL A 700 -26.44 -12.66 -24.53
N LYS A 701 -26.34 -12.46 -25.87
CA LYS A 701 -25.80 -13.41 -26.80
C LYS A 701 -24.35 -13.09 -27.08
N LEU A 702 -23.48 -14.10 -27.01
CA LEU A 702 -22.06 -13.95 -27.22
C LEU A 702 -21.62 -14.53 -28.58
N THR A 703 -20.73 -13.79 -29.25
CA THR A 703 -19.97 -14.28 -30.41
C THR A 703 -18.49 -14.12 -30.09
N VAL A 704 -17.76 -15.22 -30.10
CA VAL A 704 -16.33 -15.25 -29.83
C VAL A 704 -15.53 -15.44 -31.11
N LYS A 705 -14.47 -14.67 -31.29
CA LYS A 705 -13.53 -14.78 -32.42
C LYS A 705 -12.12 -14.83 -31.93
N VAL A 706 -11.27 -15.65 -32.54
CA VAL A 706 -9.83 -15.68 -32.38
C VAL A 706 -9.20 -15.35 -33.74
N ASP A 707 -8.42 -14.28 -33.82
CA ASP A 707 -7.90 -13.72 -35.08
C ASP A 707 -8.98 -13.53 -36.16
N GLY A 708 -10.12 -12.98 -35.72
CA GLY A 708 -11.26 -12.71 -36.60
C GLY A 708 -12.08 -13.95 -37.02
N LYS A 709 -11.69 -15.18 -36.65
CA LYS A 709 -12.41 -16.42 -36.94
C LYS A 709 -13.33 -16.78 -35.80
N GLU A 710 -14.60 -16.98 -36.09
CA GLU A 710 -15.57 -17.41 -35.08
C GLU A 710 -15.17 -18.75 -34.48
N THR A 711 -15.12 -18.78 -33.13
CA THR A 711 -14.70 -19.94 -32.36
C THR A 711 -15.85 -20.35 -31.44
N PRO A 712 -16.44 -21.56 -31.61
CA PRO A 712 -17.45 -22.04 -30.68
C PRO A 712 -16.92 -22.17 -29.26
N CYS A 713 -17.61 -21.58 -28.30
CA CYS A 713 -17.26 -21.64 -26.90
C CYS A 713 -18.47 -21.97 -26.03
N GLU A 714 -18.24 -22.68 -24.95
CA GLU A 714 -19.25 -22.92 -23.94
C GLU A 714 -19.50 -21.64 -23.14
N THR A 715 -20.77 -21.28 -22.95
CA THR A 715 -21.20 -20.11 -22.20
C THR A 715 -22.03 -20.57 -21.00
N THR A 716 -21.73 -20.04 -19.83
CA THR A 716 -22.47 -20.29 -18.59
C THR A 716 -23.02 -18.98 -18.01
N TYR A 717 -24.14 -19.07 -17.28
CA TYR A 717 -24.66 -17.93 -16.54
C TYR A 717 -24.79 -18.28 -15.05
N ASP A 718 -24.21 -17.44 -14.21
CA ASP A 718 -24.35 -17.51 -12.74
C ASP A 718 -25.29 -16.41 -12.27
N LEU A 719 -26.41 -16.81 -11.67
CA LEU A 719 -27.45 -15.92 -11.17
C LEU A 719 -26.98 -15.12 -9.92
N ASN A 720 -26.19 -15.74 -9.05
CA ASN A 720 -25.78 -15.15 -7.78
C ASN A 720 -24.82 -13.97 -7.99
N SER A 721 -23.90 -14.10 -8.95
CA SER A 721 -22.95 -13.06 -9.32
C SER A 721 -23.37 -12.24 -10.54
N ASN A 722 -24.55 -12.50 -11.11
CA ASN A 722 -25.05 -11.84 -12.31
C ASN A 722 -23.99 -11.81 -13.44
N THR A 723 -23.44 -12.99 -13.73
CA THR A 723 -22.25 -13.13 -14.59
C THR A 723 -22.52 -14.11 -15.74
N THR A 724 -22.29 -13.65 -16.96
CA THR A 724 -22.16 -14.53 -18.12
C THR A 724 -20.68 -14.80 -18.35
N ALA A 725 -20.26 -16.05 -18.32
CA ALA A 725 -18.87 -16.45 -18.51
C ALA A 725 -18.69 -17.27 -19.80
N VAL A 726 -17.57 -17.04 -20.47
CA VAL A 726 -17.10 -17.83 -21.61
C VAL A 726 -15.67 -18.26 -21.41
N THR A 727 -15.39 -19.55 -21.66
CA THR A 727 -14.05 -20.12 -21.52
C THR A 727 -13.47 -20.40 -22.91
N ILE A 728 -12.26 -19.90 -23.17
CA ILE A 728 -11.53 -20.06 -24.43
C ILE A 728 -10.20 -20.71 -24.07
N LEU A 729 -9.98 -21.92 -24.58
CA LEU A 729 -8.86 -22.76 -24.19
C LEU A 729 -7.72 -22.69 -25.21
N ASN A 730 -6.49 -22.78 -24.69
CA ASN A 730 -5.27 -22.99 -25.47
C ASN A 730 -5.06 -21.95 -26.57
N VAL A 731 -5.26 -20.67 -26.29
CA VAL A 731 -5.04 -19.58 -27.25
C VAL A 731 -3.59 -19.09 -27.12
N SER A 732 -2.91 -18.96 -28.28
CA SER A 732 -1.58 -18.35 -28.29
C SER A 732 -1.64 -16.89 -27.81
N VAL A 733 -0.66 -16.47 -27.02
CA VAL A 733 -0.57 -15.09 -26.53
C VAL A 733 -0.35 -14.07 -27.66
N ASN A 734 0.00 -14.53 -28.86
CA ASN A 734 0.16 -13.72 -30.07
C ASN A 734 -1.16 -13.54 -30.84
N ASN A 735 -2.25 -14.23 -30.46
CA ASN A 735 -3.53 -14.12 -31.11
C ASN A 735 -4.41 -13.05 -30.43
N GLU A 736 -5.26 -12.39 -31.22
CA GLU A 736 -6.29 -11.49 -30.72
C GLU A 736 -7.58 -12.29 -30.44
N ILE A 737 -8.22 -12.00 -29.31
CA ILE A 737 -9.54 -12.54 -28.94
C ILE A 737 -10.54 -11.39 -28.93
N THR A 738 -11.71 -11.58 -29.53
CA THR A 738 -12.87 -10.69 -29.41
C THR A 738 -14.07 -11.45 -28.89
N VAL A 739 -14.76 -10.85 -27.90
CA VAL A 739 -16.04 -11.32 -27.37
C VAL A 739 -17.06 -10.22 -27.63
N GLU A 740 -17.94 -10.44 -28.59
CA GLU A 740 -19.03 -9.54 -28.90
C GLU A 740 -20.28 -9.96 -28.13
N ALA A 741 -20.87 -9.03 -27.39
CA ALA A 741 -22.10 -9.23 -26.63
C ALA A 741 -23.23 -8.36 -27.17
N THR A 742 -24.39 -9.01 -27.45
CA THR A 742 -25.59 -8.37 -28.02
C THR A 742 -26.82 -8.73 -27.21
N ALA A 743 -27.65 -7.74 -26.91
CA ALA A 743 -28.98 -7.91 -26.28
C ALA A 743 -29.85 -6.70 -26.61
N GLU A 744 -31.17 -6.76 -26.37
CA GLU A 744 -32.06 -5.61 -26.49
C GLU A 744 -31.63 -4.50 -25.49
N LYS A 745 -31.24 -4.88 -24.28
CA LYS A 745 -30.66 -4.03 -23.26
C LYS A 745 -29.40 -4.73 -22.72
N LEU A 746 -28.24 -4.09 -22.81
CA LEU A 746 -26.97 -4.72 -22.43
C LEU A 746 -26.72 -4.77 -20.92
N ILE A 747 -27.20 -3.80 -20.15
CA ILE A 747 -27.00 -3.70 -18.70
C ILE A 747 -28.10 -4.47 -17.97
N THR A 748 -27.72 -5.15 -16.88
CA THR A 748 -28.66 -5.86 -15.98
C THR A 748 -29.79 -4.97 -15.50
N ASP A 749 -30.96 -5.56 -15.30
CA ASP A 749 -32.12 -4.94 -14.66
C ASP A 749 -32.14 -5.12 -13.13
N ASN A 750 -31.06 -5.67 -12.55
CA ASN A 750 -30.94 -6.01 -11.15
C ASN A 750 -32.02 -6.98 -10.61
N ALA A 751 -32.63 -7.80 -11.46
CA ALA A 751 -33.68 -8.74 -11.05
C ALA A 751 -33.23 -9.65 -9.89
N GLY A 752 -31.93 -10.02 -9.82
CA GLY A 752 -31.35 -10.81 -8.72
C GLY A 752 -31.42 -10.15 -7.34
N ALA A 753 -31.69 -8.83 -7.23
CA ALA A 753 -31.83 -8.16 -5.95
C ALA A 753 -33.01 -8.71 -5.11
N ALA A 754 -34.06 -9.21 -5.77
CA ALA A 754 -35.17 -9.84 -5.08
C ALA A 754 -34.79 -11.20 -4.45
N ASP A 755 -34.03 -12.01 -5.19
CA ASP A 755 -33.58 -13.31 -4.70
C ASP A 755 -32.57 -13.11 -3.55
N ARG A 756 -31.68 -12.11 -3.69
CA ARG A 756 -30.76 -11.71 -2.61
C ARG A 756 -31.51 -11.29 -1.34
N PHE A 757 -32.60 -10.52 -1.44
CA PHE A 757 -33.38 -10.17 -0.25
C PHE A 757 -34.06 -11.39 0.37
N TYR A 758 -34.50 -12.35 -0.45
CA TYR A 758 -35.02 -13.62 0.06
C TYR A 758 -33.96 -14.37 0.86
N ASP A 759 -32.74 -14.47 0.36
CA ASP A 759 -31.62 -15.13 1.04
C ASP A 759 -31.22 -14.41 2.34
N ILE A 760 -31.22 -13.09 2.35
CA ILE A 760 -31.02 -12.28 3.58
C ILE A 760 -32.09 -12.66 4.62
N LEU A 761 -33.35 -12.71 4.24
CA LEU A 761 -34.44 -13.11 5.15
C LEU A 761 -34.29 -14.57 5.59
N LEU A 762 -33.89 -15.48 4.69
CA LEU A 762 -33.73 -16.90 5.02
C LEU A 762 -32.69 -17.08 6.14
N HIS A 763 -31.56 -16.40 6.08
CA HIS A 763 -30.47 -16.54 7.05
C HIS A 763 -30.62 -15.65 8.29
N SER A 764 -31.48 -14.62 8.27
CA SER A 764 -31.71 -13.76 9.44
C SER A 764 -32.29 -14.55 10.64
N GLN A 765 -31.93 -14.14 11.85
CA GLN A 765 -32.38 -14.79 13.12
C GLN A 765 -33.57 -14.02 13.70
N MET A 766 -34.74 -14.24 13.10
CA MET A 766 -35.97 -13.48 13.38
C MET A 766 -37.21 -14.38 13.40
N ASP A 767 -38.29 -13.87 13.95
CA ASP A 767 -39.61 -14.52 13.94
C ASP A 767 -40.08 -14.83 12.50
N TYR A 768 -40.58 -16.03 12.26
CA TYR A 768 -41.01 -16.47 10.93
C TYR A 768 -42.14 -15.61 10.35
N THR A 769 -43.04 -15.12 11.23
CA THR A 769 -44.18 -14.28 10.82
C THR A 769 -43.68 -12.92 10.35
N VAL A 770 -42.65 -12.38 11.02
CA VAL A 770 -42.00 -11.12 10.62
C VAL A 770 -41.28 -11.31 9.29
N LYS A 771 -40.49 -12.38 9.09
CA LYS A 771 -39.83 -12.70 7.80
C LYS A 771 -40.85 -12.77 6.67
N SER A 772 -41.92 -13.55 6.86
CA SER A 772 -42.96 -13.69 5.85
C SER A 772 -43.65 -12.35 5.56
N GLY A 773 -43.92 -11.56 6.59
CA GLY A 773 -44.50 -10.23 6.45
C GLY A 773 -43.61 -9.28 5.64
N LEU A 774 -42.31 -9.27 5.92
CA LEU A 774 -41.31 -8.46 5.19
C LEU A 774 -41.21 -8.89 3.73
N TRP A 775 -41.17 -10.20 3.47
CA TRP A 775 -41.12 -10.73 2.11
C TRP A 775 -42.37 -10.37 1.27
N TYR A 776 -43.59 -10.56 1.84
CA TYR A 776 -44.80 -10.18 1.13
C TYR A 776 -44.92 -8.67 0.93
N ALA A 777 -44.49 -7.86 1.91
CA ALA A 777 -44.40 -6.42 1.76
C ALA A 777 -43.39 -5.98 0.69
N PHE A 778 -42.24 -6.64 0.64
CA PHE A 778 -41.23 -6.43 -0.41
C PHE A 778 -41.78 -6.71 -1.83
N LYS A 779 -42.57 -7.78 -1.98
CA LYS A 779 -43.26 -8.10 -3.24
C LYS A 779 -44.47 -7.23 -3.56
N GLY A 780 -44.72 -6.16 -2.81
CA GLY A 780 -45.81 -5.19 -3.03
C GLY A 780 -47.20 -5.68 -2.60
N LYS A 781 -47.30 -6.80 -1.89
CA LYS A 781 -48.59 -7.43 -1.51
C LYS A 781 -49.17 -6.92 -0.17
N ASN A 782 -48.39 -6.23 0.66
CA ASN A 782 -48.90 -5.68 1.92
C ASN A 782 -48.00 -4.61 2.55
N GLN A 783 -48.23 -3.34 2.24
CA GLN A 783 -47.49 -2.19 2.83
C GLN A 783 -47.78 -1.94 4.32
N LEU A 784 -48.89 -2.42 4.84
CA LEU A 784 -49.27 -2.23 6.27
C LEU A 784 -48.37 -3.07 7.19
N LEU A 785 -47.98 -4.26 6.78
CA LEU A 785 -47.04 -5.12 7.50
C LEU A 785 -45.63 -4.52 7.58
N TYR A 786 -45.23 -3.78 6.60
CA TYR A 786 -43.94 -3.11 6.59
C TYR A 786 -43.82 -2.04 7.71
N LYS A 787 -44.91 -1.28 7.93
CA LYS A 787 -45.02 -0.33 9.05
C LYS A 787 -45.11 -1.01 10.40
N ALA A 788 -45.74 -2.17 10.50
CA ALA A 788 -45.83 -2.93 11.73
C ALA A 788 -44.50 -3.55 12.20
N CYS A 789 -43.59 -3.79 11.22
CA CYS A 789 -42.23 -4.29 11.51
C CYS A 789 -41.21 -3.16 11.79
N SER A 790 -41.62 -1.90 11.89
CA SER A 790 -40.74 -0.74 12.13
C SER A 790 -40.29 -0.65 13.62
N GLN A 791 -40.10 -1.77 14.29
CA GLN A 791 -39.52 -1.81 15.63
C GLN A 791 -38.03 -1.61 15.54
N LYS A 792 -37.43 -0.98 16.54
CA LYS A 792 -36.02 -0.62 16.60
C LYS A 792 -35.08 -1.81 16.35
N GLU A 793 -35.47 -3.01 16.77
CA GLU A 793 -34.68 -4.24 16.59
C GLU A 793 -34.60 -4.76 15.12
N TYR A 794 -35.48 -4.26 14.22
CA TYR A 794 -35.50 -4.67 12.81
C TYR A 794 -35.01 -3.60 11.84
N THR A 795 -34.37 -2.54 12.33
CA THR A 795 -33.94 -1.40 11.53
C THR A 795 -32.99 -1.83 10.42
N GLU A 796 -32.02 -2.72 10.69
CA GLU A 796 -31.02 -3.16 9.70
C GLU A 796 -31.67 -4.01 8.59
N ILE A 797 -32.59 -4.90 8.91
CA ILE A 797 -33.26 -5.70 7.87
C ILE A 797 -34.19 -4.86 7.00
N LEU A 798 -34.82 -3.83 7.56
CA LEU A 798 -35.62 -2.87 6.81
C LEU A 798 -34.74 -2.02 5.88
N SER A 799 -33.58 -1.63 6.35
CA SER A 799 -32.59 -0.91 5.55
C SER A 799 -32.06 -1.78 4.41
N ALA A 800 -31.78 -3.08 4.65
CA ALA A 800 -31.40 -4.03 3.61
C ALA A 800 -32.52 -4.23 2.56
N ALA A 801 -33.77 -4.27 3.00
CA ALA A 801 -34.91 -4.30 2.08
C ALA A 801 -35.01 -3.05 1.21
N GLU A 802 -34.71 -1.88 1.77
CA GLU A 802 -34.68 -0.63 1.02
C GLU A 802 -33.52 -0.59 0.02
N GLU A 803 -32.32 -1.05 0.36
CA GLU A 803 -31.20 -1.23 -0.55
C GLU A 803 -31.66 -2.05 -1.78
N MET A 804 -32.23 -3.24 -1.58
CA MET A 804 -32.65 -4.12 -2.66
C MET A 804 -33.79 -3.52 -3.51
N ARG A 805 -34.74 -2.80 -2.90
CA ARG A 805 -35.81 -2.10 -3.63
C ARG A 805 -35.27 -0.97 -4.50
N ASN A 806 -34.33 -0.21 -3.98
CA ASN A 806 -33.71 0.87 -4.72
C ASN A 806 -32.96 0.35 -5.95
N LEU A 807 -32.33 -0.83 -5.85
CA LEU A 807 -31.68 -1.50 -6.98
C LEU A 807 -32.70 -1.90 -8.05
N LEU A 808 -33.84 -2.52 -7.68
CA LEU A 808 -34.90 -2.92 -8.60
C LEU A 808 -35.57 -1.72 -9.29
N SER A 809 -35.68 -0.58 -8.61
CA SER A 809 -36.36 0.61 -9.15
C SER A 809 -35.44 1.52 -9.95
N SER A 810 -34.13 1.30 -9.86
CA SER A 810 -33.12 2.21 -10.41
C SER A 810 -32.75 1.91 -11.86
N MET A 811 -33.09 0.74 -12.40
CA MET A 811 -32.74 0.28 -13.76
C MET A 811 -33.95 0.31 -14.68
#